data_2fb56fdb4fcace3cdff8f7186ccbc9a7
#
_entry.id   2fb56fdb4fcace3cdff8f7186ccbc9a7
#
_cell.length_a   1.000
_cell.length_b   1.000
_cell.length_c   1.000
_cell.angle_alpha   90.00
_cell.angle_beta   90.00
_cell.angle_gamma   90.00
#
_symmetry.space_group_name_H-M   'P 1'
#
loop_
_entity.id
_entity.type
_entity.pdbx_description
1 polymer ?
#
loop_
_entity_poly.entity_id
_entity_poly.type
_entity_poly.pdbx_seq_one_letter_code
_entity_poly.pdbx_strand_id
1 'polypeptide(L)'
;KPRKVVVEAKRSEVSFEIPVGRNPKKFTLPIRSLILSNLPLENAMAQARDYCSARGVPIAVVTNGHQFVAFIANRVDGVSVFDGLALVFESLEDLYDNFVPFWNCLSIEGVEDNRLIRQLTVGDVRLPNKLSHQLIDYPKIRYASDLQVTLRQLSELFIQDTVNEPDLEKTFYQQCYCESGVLNQYALLSKSILEARYASIFTESEEQPIVQPVKTKRQRNFDPSILAEAMSKRPIVLIGDVGVGKTSFIKNLIHNSAFEEFKKSIYIYIDLGSTATLDTDLNKLVLAQIGDQLYQKYGVNLSNASFVERVYREDIKKFDDGLFGRYKETNTDKYEEKLLEYLYNLQSNTRDHTKKAIEQIAKERQKQIIICIDNADQRDFDIQQEAFLISQELAKEWKATVFLSVRPQTFYKSKRSGALNAYPHKIFTISPPRVDDVVSKRLGFAAKLARGESSRVDLGQVTSENLAVFLDVLVRSLNTSKQINEFLTNITGGNIRSVIEFVTGFIGSPNIEAQKIIDIEERQGGYLIPLHEFTKQALLGDYSHYSSETSSSMNILDITTPDPKEHFLVPLIISYLEHRGEHLDKNGFCRSGTLIAECQNYGFSQKQIENALRRSTNRKLIETSLRVTFEEDEDNELVGDMPDSFRATTIGAYHVKKWLGDFAYIDAMLFDTPILDVEVRNVLSKHVSSLDIKARFDRAHSFKEYLLTTWKNFLDAPSYFNFEDICHERNDTFIKVAKHIANRN
;
A
#
# COMPACT_ATOMS: atom_id res chain seq x y z
N LYS A 1 27.22 -1.17 19.92
CA LYS A 1 27.38 -0.23 18.81
C LYS A 1 28.31 -0.84 17.78
N PRO A 2 28.07 -0.67 16.49
CA PRO A 2 28.94 -1.20 15.43
C PRO A 2 30.33 -0.57 15.51
N ARG A 3 31.34 -1.38 15.21
CA ARG A 3 32.73 -0.91 15.17
C ARG A 3 32.90 -0.11 13.87
N LYS A 4 33.22 1.17 13.99
CA LYS A 4 33.39 2.07 12.83
C LYS A 4 34.85 2.47 12.60
N VAL A 5 35.69 2.35 13.63
CA VAL A 5 37.08 2.73 13.60
C VAL A 5 37.93 1.65 14.28
N VAL A 6 39.04 1.29 13.69
CA VAL A 6 40.11 0.50 14.31
C VAL A 6 41.26 1.43 14.63
N VAL A 7 41.77 1.39 15.87
CA VAL A 7 42.96 2.14 16.27
C VAL A 7 44.10 1.15 16.52
N GLU A 8 45.14 1.28 15.73
CA GLU A 8 46.41 0.56 15.92
C GLU A 8 47.39 1.46 16.71
N ALA A 9 47.70 1.08 17.93
CA ALA A 9 48.58 1.82 18.80
C ALA A 9 49.98 1.20 18.81
N LYS A 10 50.98 1.98 18.54
CA LYS A 10 52.39 1.63 18.70
C LYS A 10 52.97 2.25 19.97
N ARG A 11 54.11 1.74 20.44
CA ARG A 11 54.81 2.32 21.60
C ARG A 11 55.28 3.74 21.31
N SER A 12 55.33 4.60 22.28
CA SER A 12 55.75 6.02 22.16
C SER A 12 57.18 6.19 21.63
N GLU A 13 58.02 5.17 21.82
CA GLU A 13 59.41 5.12 21.30
C GLU A 13 59.47 4.94 19.79
N VAL A 14 58.38 4.51 19.13
CA VAL A 14 58.33 4.35 17.67
C VAL A 14 57.94 5.68 17.07
N SER A 15 58.91 6.44 16.58
CA SER A 15 58.67 7.70 15.89
C SER A 15 58.20 7.45 14.45
N PHE A 16 57.17 8.23 14.05
CA PHE A 16 56.74 8.28 12.64
C PHE A 16 57.37 9.51 12.00
N GLU A 17 58.21 9.29 10.97
CA GLU A 17 58.80 10.39 10.20
C GLU A 17 57.77 10.94 9.23
N ILE A 18 57.02 11.96 9.66
CA ILE A 18 55.97 12.57 8.82
C ILE A 18 56.64 13.61 7.89
N PRO A 19 56.48 13.47 6.57
CA PRO A 19 57.10 14.39 5.61
C PRO A 19 56.42 15.76 5.63
N VAL A 20 57.23 16.80 5.33
CA VAL A 20 56.72 18.18 5.21
C VAL A 20 55.86 18.31 3.96
N GLY A 21 54.80 19.09 4.06
CA GLY A 21 53.88 19.36 2.90
C GLY A 21 52.45 18.99 3.12
N ARG A 22 52.05 18.83 4.38
CA ARG A 22 50.62 18.65 4.79
C ARG A 22 49.76 19.81 4.29
N ASN A 23 48.61 19.51 3.73
CA ASN A 23 47.63 20.53 3.38
C ASN A 23 47.15 21.28 4.65
N PRO A 24 47.42 22.60 4.78
CA PRO A 24 47.15 23.32 6.02
C PRO A 24 45.63 23.51 6.33
N LYS A 25 44.77 23.37 5.35
CA LYS A 25 43.32 23.51 5.53
C LYS A 25 42.61 22.18 5.81
N LYS A 26 43.14 21.09 5.23
CA LYS A 26 42.52 19.75 5.31
C LYS A 26 43.31 18.80 6.19
N PHE A 27 44.49 19.16 6.63
CA PHE A 27 45.41 18.32 7.46
C PHE A 27 45.69 16.97 6.78
N THR A 28 45.78 16.94 5.43
CA THR A 28 45.93 15.71 4.66
C THR A 28 47.28 15.61 3.96
N LEU A 29 47.78 14.37 3.89
CA LEU A 29 48.95 13.96 3.09
C LEU A 29 48.61 12.71 2.26
N PRO A 30 49.25 12.54 1.06
CA PRO A 30 49.18 11.27 0.34
C PRO A 30 49.81 10.14 1.16
N ILE A 31 49.12 9.00 1.25
CA ILE A 31 49.62 7.84 2.03
C ILE A 31 50.94 7.36 1.48
N ARG A 32 51.12 7.34 0.13
CA ARG A 32 52.44 6.98 -0.48
C ARG A 32 53.58 7.82 0.04
N SER A 33 53.39 9.12 0.24
CA SER A 33 54.44 10.00 0.77
C SER A 33 54.73 9.72 2.25
N LEU A 34 53.76 9.21 3.02
CA LEU A 34 53.93 8.83 4.42
C LEU A 34 54.75 7.54 4.58
N ILE A 35 54.60 6.59 3.67
CA ILE A 35 55.18 5.24 3.78
C ILE A 35 56.52 5.09 3.03
N LEU A 36 56.83 6.00 2.10
CA LEU A 36 57.94 5.85 1.15
C LEU A 36 59.31 5.65 1.82
N SER A 37 59.51 6.17 3.03
CA SER A 37 60.78 6.04 3.80
C SER A 37 60.53 5.70 5.27
N ASN A 38 59.34 5.29 5.62
CA ASN A 38 58.90 5.13 7.01
C ASN A 38 58.34 3.72 7.27
N LEU A 39 59.23 2.75 7.28
CA LEU A 39 58.89 1.33 7.48
C LEU A 39 58.04 1.05 8.76
N PRO A 40 58.29 1.72 9.93
CA PRO A 40 57.43 1.55 11.09
C PRO A 40 55.97 1.99 10.88
N LEU A 41 55.76 3.10 10.17
CA LEU A 41 54.44 3.61 9.86
C LEU A 41 53.75 2.74 8.79
N GLU A 42 54.51 2.32 7.75
CA GLU A 42 54.01 1.41 6.71
C GLU A 42 53.45 0.11 7.34
N ASN A 43 54.24 -0.53 8.20
CA ASN A 43 53.84 -1.77 8.88
C ASN A 43 52.60 -1.54 9.78
N ALA A 44 52.54 -0.42 10.49
CA ALA A 44 51.43 -0.09 11.33
C ALA A 44 50.12 0.15 10.52
N MET A 45 50.24 0.87 9.38
CA MET A 45 49.10 1.11 8.50
C MET A 45 48.66 -0.17 7.78
N ALA A 46 49.56 -1.03 7.36
CA ALA A 46 49.21 -2.33 6.76
C ALA A 46 48.47 -3.23 7.77
N GLN A 47 48.96 -3.29 9.01
CA GLN A 47 48.32 -4.04 10.08
C GLN A 47 46.92 -3.48 10.42
N ALA A 48 46.78 -2.17 10.51
CA ALA A 48 45.49 -1.52 10.75
C ALA A 48 44.51 -1.77 9.61
N ARG A 49 44.97 -1.70 8.35
CA ARG A 49 44.17 -2.05 7.16
C ARG A 49 43.68 -3.49 7.24
N ASP A 50 44.54 -4.44 7.55
CA ASP A 50 44.20 -5.85 7.59
C ASP A 50 43.16 -6.13 8.70
N TYR A 51 43.28 -5.49 9.85
CA TYR A 51 42.28 -5.56 10.90
C TYR A 51 40.92 -4.93 10.48
N CYS A 52 40.98 -3.82 9.74
CA CYS A 52 39.78 -3.20 9.20
C CYS A 52 39.10 -4.08 8.17
N SER A 53 39.87 -4.65 7.23
CA SER A 53 39.39 -5.56 6.21
C SER A 53 38.74 -6.82 6.82
N ALA A 54 39.42 -7.43 7.81
CA ALA A 54 38.92 -8.62 8.53
C ALA A 54 37.63 -8.36 9.30
N ARG A 55 37.29 -7.10 9.62
CA ARG A 55 36.13 -6.73 10.45
C ARG A 55 35.11 -5.86 9.72
N GLY A 56 35.29 -5.57 8.44
CA GLY A 56 34.42 -4.70 7.67
C GLY A 56 34.37 -3.25 8.18
N VAL A 57 35.44 -2.77 8.84
CA VAL A 57 35.50 -1.41 9.39
C VAL A 57 36.12 -0.46 8.37
N PRO A 58 35.46 0.68 8.06
CA PRO A 58 35.94 1.56 6.98
C PRO A 58 37.15 2.41 7.35
N ILE A 59 37.33 2.77 8.63
CA ILE A 59 38.33 3.75 9.08
C ILE A 59 39.38 3.08 9.96
N ALA A 60 40.67 3.35 9.61
CA ALA A 60 41.81 3.01 10.44
C ALA A 60 42.48 4.27 10.97
N VAL A 61 42.92 4.20 12.24
CA VAL A 61 43.77 5.22 12.88
C VAL A 61 45.00 4.52 13.39
N VAL A 62 46.17 5.08 13.07
CA VAL A 62 47.46 4.64 13.59
C VAL A 62 48.00 5.74 14.50
N THR A 63 48.49 5.38 15.69
CA THR A 63 49.08 6.34 16.62
C THR A 63 50.19 5.72 17.43
N ASN A 64 51.18 6.54 17.82
CA ASN A 64 52.20 6.23 18.81
C ASN A 64 52.00 7.00 20.15
N GLY A 65 50.75 7.58 20.33
CA GLY A 65 50.44 8.42 21.47
C GLY A 65 50.78 9.91 21.28
N HIS A 66 51.68 10.26 20.37
CA HIS A 66 52.08 11.63 20.05
C HIS A 66 51.64 12.08 18.66
N GLN A 67 51.58 11.16 17.74
CA GLN A 67 51.27 11.37 16.32
C GLN A 67 50.04 10.56 15.95
N PHE A 68 49.18 11.09 15.06
CA PHE A 68 47.96 10.45 14.62
C PHE A 68 47.84 10.48 13.10
N VAL A 69 47.61 9.31 12.52
CA VAL A 69 47.37 9.12 11.09
C VAL A 69 46.07 8.35 10.90
N ALA A 70 45.04 9.00 10.35
CA ALA A 70 43.75 8.37 10.08
C ALA A 70 43.53 8.26 8.57
N PHE A 71 43.03 7.10 8.10
CA PHE A 71 42.84 6.84 6.69
C PHE A 71 41.66 5.90 6.44
N ILE A 72 41.19 5.84 5.19
CA ILE A 72 40.15 4.91 4.77
C ILE A 72 40.78 3.57 4.46
N ALA A 73 40.51 2.57 5.31
CA ALA A 73 41.09 1.22 5.18
C ALA A 73 40.33 0.34 4.18
N ASN A 74 39.00 0.53 4.08
CA ASN A 74 38.16 -0.14 3.09
C ASN A 74 37.59 0.92 2.14
N ARG A 75 38.21 1.07 0.97
CA ARG A 75 37.80 2.06 -0.04
C ARG A 75 36.86 1.46 -1.05
N VAL A 76 35.89 2.28 -1.48
CA VAL A 76 34.87 1.93 -2.48
C VAL A 76 34.84 2.89 -3.65
N ASP A 77 35.82 3.85 -3.68
CA ASP A 77 35.93 4.89 -4.69
C ASP A 77 36.91 4.52 -5.84
N GLY A 78 37.28 3.26 -5.93
CA GLY A 78 38.20 2.76 -6.98
C GLY A 78 39.68 3.15 -6.80
N VAL A 79 40.03 3.78 -5.68
CA VAL A 79 41.41 4.14 -5.33
C VAL A 79 41.95 3.08 -4.37
N SER A 80 43.19 2.60 -4.64
CA SER A 80 43.88 1.69 -3.69
C SER A 80 44.07 2.39 -2.34
N VAL A 81 44.01 1.64 -1.24
CA VAL A 81 44.14 2.19 0.13
C VAL A 81 45.39 3.06 0.26
N PHE A 82 46.53 2.60 -0.24
CA PHE A 82 47.82 3.31 -0.15
C PHE A 82 48.00 4.42 -1.20
N ASP A 83 47.13 4.50 -2.19
CA ASP A 83 47.08 5.58 -3.17
C ASP A 83 46.19 6.75 -2.72
N GLY A 84 45.50 6.60 -1.58
CA GLY A 84 44.63 7.59 -1.01
C GLY A 84 45.34 8.66 -0.19
N LEU A 85 44.52 9.49 0.45
CA LEU A 85 44.96 10.51 1.41
C LEU A 85 44.76 9.98 2.85
N ALA A 86 45.61 10.49 3.77
CA ALA A 86 45.41 10.33 5.22
C ALA A 86 45.29 11.69 5.90
N LEU A 87 44.49 11.74 6.97
CA LEU A 87 44.44 12.85 7.90
C LEU A 87 45.60 12.68 8.89
N VAL A 88 46.41 13.73 9.08
CA VAL A 88 47.67 13.62 9.83
C VAL A 88 47.79 14.75 10.84
N PHE A 89 48.11 14.36 12.08
CA PHE A 89 48.52 15.26 13.16
C PHE A 89 49.91 14.86 13.61
N GLU A 90 50.84 15.81 13.49
CA GLU A 90 52.31 15.56 13.58
C GLU A 90 52.80 15.49 15.03
N SER A 91 52.05 16.07 15.95
CA SER A 91 52.40 16.09 17.37
C SER A 91 51.13 16.29 18.22
N LEU A 92 51.22 16.13 19.55
CA LEU A 92 50.17 16.49 20.47
C LEU A 92 49.90 17.99 20.51
N GLU A 93 50.93 18.82 20.29
CA GLU A 93 50.78 20.27 20.22
C GLU A 93 49.97 20.65 18.95
N ASP A 94 50.33 20.10 17.80
CA ASP A 94 49.57 20.25 16.55
C ASP A 94 48.12 19.80 16.71
N LEU A 95 47.88 18.70 17.41
CA LEU A 95 46.52 18.20 17.67
C LEU A 95 45.74 19.15 18.62
N TYR A 96 46.42 19.71 19.63
CA TYR A 96 45.80 20.64 20.57
C TYR A 96 45.40 21.94 19.84
N ASP A 97 46.31 22.50 19.04
CA ASP A 97 46.06 23.73 18.30
C ASP A 97 44.98 23.56 17.22
N ASN A 98 44.83 22.35 16.70
CA ASN A 98 43.92 21.99 15.64
C ASN A 98 42.89 20.93 16.10
N PHE A 99 42.41 21.04 17.32
CA PHE A 99 41.48 20.03 17.88
C PHE A 99 40.18 19.93 17.13
N VAL A 100 39.60 21.02 16.63
CA VAL A 100 38.31 21.02 15.92
C VAL A 100 38.31 20.13 14.68
N PRO A 101 39.29 20.19 13.74
CA PRO A 101 39.41 19.24 12.64
C PRO A 101 39.51 17.78 13.09
N PHE A 102 40.30 17.51 14.13
CA PHE A 102 40.41 16.15 14.69
C PHE A 102 39.08 15.65 15.22
N TRP A 103 38.41 16.45 16.06
CA TRP A 103 37.10 16.14 16.64
C TRP A 103 36.03 15.93 15.57
N ASN A 104 35.96 16.82 14.56
CA ASN A 104 35.00 16.72 13.47
C ASN A 104 35.12 15.44 12.67
N CYS A 105 36.31 14.86 12.54
CA CYS A 105 36.54 13.65 11.75
C CYS A 105 36.45 12.35 12.56
N LEU A 106 36.88 12.37 13.83
CA LEU A 106 37.10 11.16 14.65
C LEU A 106 36.22 11.08 15.89
N SER A 107 35.39 12.08 16.18
CA SER A 107 34.32 11.96 17.18
C SER A 107 33.26 10.92 16.75
N ILE A 108 32.44 10.46 17.67
CA ILE A 108 31.34 9.54 17.38
C ILE A 108 30.45 10.13 16.27
N GLU A 109 30.05 11.39 16.40
CA GLU A 109 29.22 12.11 15.41
C GLU A 109 29.94 12.23 14.07
N GLY A 110 31.23 12.61 14.06
CA GLY A 110 32.02 12.75 12.83
C GLY A 110 32.20 11.45 12.08
N VAL A 111 32.37 10.35 12.80
CA VAL A 111 32.48 9.00 12.23
C VAL A 111 31.11 8.50 11.74
N GLU A 112 30.04 8.75 12.49
CA GLU A 112 28.65 8.41 12.09
C GLU A 112 28.25 9.17 10.82
N ASP A 113 28.62 10.43 10.70
CA ASP A 113 28.40 11.29 9.53
C ASP A 113 29.37 11.01 8.37
N ASN A 114 30.30 10.05 8.49
CA ASN A 114 31.34 9.76 7.50
C ASN A 114 32.20 10.99 7.12
N ARG A 115 32.44 11.96 8.02
CA ARG A 115 33.13 13.22 7.73
C ARG A 115 34.59 12.98 7.27
N LEU A 116 35.31 12.05 7.92
CA LEU A 116 36.64 11.65 7.52
C LEU A 116 36.64 11.07 6.11
N ILE A 117 35.69 10.19 5.79
CA ILE A 117 35.58 9.57 4.46
C ILE A 117 35.38 10.65 3.40
N ARG A 118 34.44 11.58 3.61
CA ARG A 118 34.22 12.69 2.68
C ARG A 118 35.45 13.58 2.48
N GLN A 119 36.25 13.80 3.54
CA GLN A 119 37.44 14.65 3.47
C GLN A 119 38.62 13.98 2.74
N LEU A 120 38.75 12.64 2.86
CA LEU A 120 39.84 11.89 2.29
C LEU A 120 39.53 11.29 0.91
N THR A 121 38.32 11.34 0.46
CA THR A 121 37.98 10.95 -0.90
C THR A 121 38.31 12.09 -1.87
N VAL A 122 38.99 11.76 -2.98
CA VAL A 122 39.30 12.71 -4.03
C VAL A 122 38.05 12.84 -4.92
N GLY A 123 37.24 13.84 -4.63
CA GLY A 123 35.94 14.06 -5.26
C GLY A 123 34.81 13.63 -4.37
N ASP A 124 33.58 14.06 -4.67
CA ASP A 124 32.37 13.51 -4.04
C ASP A 124 32.32 12.01 -4.32
N VAL A 125 32.17 11.19 -3.28
CA VAL A 125 31.95 9.75 -3.45
C VAL A 125 30.55 9.60 -4.04
N ARG A 126 30.52 9.61 -5.37
CA ARG A 126 29.28 9.39 -6.11
C ARG A 126 29.06 7.89 -6.31
N LEU A 127 27.83 7.49 -6.20
CA LEU A 127 27.43 6.17 -6.64
C LEU A 127 27.81 6.00 -8.13
N PRO A 128 28.32 4.84 -8.54
CA PRO A 128 28.52 4.56 -9.94
C PRO A 128 27.17 4.59 -10.66
N ASN A 129 27.21 5.03 -11.91
CA ASN A 129 26.02 5.01 -12.75
C ASN A 129 25.46 3.58 -12.82
N LYS A 130 24.14 3.46 -12.68
CA LYS A 130 23.42 2.20 -12.89
C LYS A 130 23.60 1.73 -14.35
N LEU A 131 23.52 0.44 -14.59
CA LEU A 131 23.61 -0.12 -15.95
C LEU A 131 22.50 0.38 -16.87
N SER A 132 21.36 0.76 -16.31
CA SER A 132 20.26 1.42 -17.02
C SER A 132 20.69 2.67 -17.80
N HIS A 133 21.68 3.43 -17.29
CA HIS A 133 22.19 4.63 -17.97
C HIS A 133 22.95 4.32 -19.28
N GLN A 134 23.32 3.06 -19.51
CA GLN A 134 23.98 2.62 -20.75
C GLN A 134 22.98 2.18 -21.82
N LEU A 135 21.69 2.09 -21.45
CA LEU A 135 20.61 1.71 -22.35
C LEU A 135 19.94 2.93 -22.95
N ILE A 136 19.82 2.92 -24.28
CA ILE A 136 19.03 3.94 -24.99
C ILE A 136 17.55 3.72 -24.69
N ASP A 137 16.85 4.80 -24.38
CA ASP A 137 15.41 4.81 -24.10
C ASP A 137 14.98 3.89 -22.92
N TYR A 138 15.87 3.71 -21.90
CA TYR A 138 15.50 2.96 -20.71
C TYR A 138 14.28 3.58 -20.01
N PRO A 139 13.29 2.79 -19.55
CA PRO A 139 13.21 1.30 -19.53
C PRO A 139 12.74 0.66 -20.84
N LYS A 140 12.62 1.40 -21.92
CA LYS A 140 12.24 1.02 -23.28
C LYS A 140 10.85 0.37 -23.35
N ILE A 141 9.90 1.14 -23.80
CA ILE A 141 8.52 0.66 -24.04
C ILE A 141 8.57 -0.52 -25.01
N ARG A 142 7.90 -1.60 -24.66
CA ARG A 142 7.74 -2.75 -25.54
C ARG A 142 6.44 -2.59 -26.32
N TYR A 143 6.52 -2.66 -27.64
CA TYR A 143 5.36 -2.52 -28.51
C TYR A 143 4.42 -3.72 -28.34
N ALA A 144 3.15 -3.43 -28.05
CA ALA A 144 2.07 -4.42 -28.08
C ALA A 144 1.60 -4.63 -29.51
N SER A 145 1.24 -5.86 -29.87
CA SER A 145 0.54 -6.16 -31.11
C SER A 145 -0.90 -5.64 -31.09
N ASP A 146 -1.52 -5.48 -32.25
CA ASP A 146 -2.93 -5.07 -32.35
C ASP A 146 -3.86 -5.98 -31.54
N LEU A 147 -3.58 -7.28 -31.52
CA LEU A 147 -4.31 -8.24 -30.70
C LEU A 147 -4.16 -7.91 -29.19
N GLN A 148 -2.93 -7.65 -28.72
CA GLN A 148 -2.70 -7.34 -27.30
C GLN A 148 -3.39 -6.04 -26.89
N VAL A 149 -3.34 -5.00 -27.73
CA VAL A 149 -4.05 -3.73 -27.48
C VAL A 149 -5.55 -3.97 -27.38
N THR A 150 -6.12 -4.74 -28.33
CA THR A 150 -7.55 -5.03 -28.32
C THR A 150 -7.96 -5.91 -27.14
N LEU A 151 -7.14 -6.94 -26.81
CA LEU A 151 -7.38 -7.77 -25.61
C LEU A 151 -7.38 -6.93 -24.33
N ARG A 152 -6.47 -5.94 -24.21
CA ARG A 152 -6.44 -5.02 -23.06
C ARG A 152 -7.72 -4.21 -22.97
N GLN A 153 -8.10 -3.53 -24.04
CA GLN A 153 -9.29 -2.68 -24.07
C GLN A 153 -10.57 -3.48 -23.74
N LEU A 154 -10.72 -4.67 -24.32
CA LEU A 154 -11.86 -5.54 -24.04
C LEU A 154 -11.82 -6.08 -22.60
N SER A 155 -10.64 -6.38 -22.06
CA SER A 155 -10.52 -6.85 -20.67
C SER A 155 -10.85 -5.73 -19.68
N GLU A 156 -10.42 -4.49 -19.94
CA GLU A 156 -10.82 -3.33 -19.16
C GLU A 156 -12.33 -3.16 -19.14
N LEU A 157 -12.95 -3.15 -20.32
CA LEU A 157 -14.40 -3.05 -20.45
C LEU A 157 -15.13 -4.17 -19.68
N PHE A 158 -14.78 -5.44 -19.91
CA PHE A 158 -15.52 -6.56 -19.36
C PHE A 158 -15.19 -6.92 -17.91
N ILE A 159 -14.01 -6.58 -17.43
CA ILE A 159 -13.56 -6.94 -16.07
C ILE A 159 -13.69 -5.77 -15.09
N GLN A 160 -13.43 -4.53 -15.56
CA GLN A 160 -13.42 -3.34 -14.71
C GLN A 160 -14.69 -2.51 -14.88
N ASP A 161 -15.04 -2.11 -16.11
CA ASP A 161 -16.10 -1.13 -16.36
C ASP A 161 -17.51 -1.70 -16.25
N THR A 162 -17.68 -3.00 -16.52
CA THR A 162 -18.97 -3.69 -16.39
C THR A 162 -19.61 -3.55 -15.00
N VAL A 163 -18.79 -3.37 -13.96
CA VAL A 163 -19.27 -3.17 -12.58
C VAL A 163 -20.04 -1.87 -12.41
N ASN A 164 -19.76 -0.88 -13.25
CA ASN A 164 -20.33 0.47 -13.17
C ASN A 164 -21.53 0.67 -14.12
N GLU A 165 -21.83 -0.33 -14.98
CA GLU A 165 -22.97 -0.27 -15.88
C GLU A 165 -24.26 -0.68 -15.18
N PRO A 166 -25.27 0.23 -15.06
CA PRO A 166 -26.48 -0.03 -14.29
C PRO A 166 -27.27 -1.27 -14.74
N ASP A 167 -27.29 -1.54 -16.05
CA ASP A 167 -28.01 -2.67 -16.62
C ASP A 167 -27.34 -4.01 -16.34
N LEU A 168 -26.03 -4.02 -16.17
CA LEU A 168 -25.22 -5.21 -15.88
C LEU A 168 -24.93 -5.38 -14.39
N GLU A 169 -25.04 -4.32 -13.59
CA GLU A 169 -24.69 -4.32 -12.17
C GLU A 169 -25.40 -5.45 -11.39
N LYS A 170 -26.69 -5.60 -11.60
CA LYS A 170 -27.46 -6.67 -10.95
C LYS A 170 -26.93 -8.06 -11.32
N THR A 171 -26.73 -8.32 -12.61
CA THR A 171 -26.24 -9.62 -13.12
C THR A 171 -24.83 -9.88 -12.63
N PHE A 172 -23.99 -8.83 -12.61
CA PHE A 172 -22.64 -8.90 -12.09
C PHE A 172 -22.62 -9.33 -10.61
N TYR A 173 -23.39 -8.68 -9.71
CA TYR A 173 -23.40 -9.04 -8.29
C TYR A 173 -24.01 -10.43 -8.05
N GLN A 174 -24.96 -10.87 -8.86
CA GLN A 174 -25.51 -12.22 -8.78
C GLN A 174 -24.52 -13.31 -9.19
N GLN A 175 -23.65 -13.06 -10.17
CA GLN A 175 -22.72 -14.07 -10.71
C GLN A 175 -21.28 -13.94 -10.15
N CYS A 176 -20.81 -12.73 -9.87
CA CYS A 176 -19.41 -12.48 -9.53
C CYS A 176 -19.16 -12.23 -8.04
N TYR A 177 -20.20 -11.96 -7.25
CA TYR A 177 -19.99 -11.75 -5.82
C TYR A 177 -19.50 -13.03 -5.13
N CYS A 178 -18.44 -12.89 -4.32
CA CYS A 178 -17.85 -13.99 -3.58
C CYS A 178 -18.24 -13.89 -2.11
N GLU A 179 -19.07 -14.83 -1.67
CA GLU A 179 -19.51 -14.90 -0.29
C GLU A 179 -18.48 -15.68 0.56
N SER A 180 -17.96 -15.06 1.62
CA SER A 180 -17.34 -15.80 2.71
C SER A 180 -18.41 -16.15 3.75
N GLY A 181 -18.18 -17.19 4.56
CA GLY A 181 -19.14 -17.58 5.60
C GLY A 181 -19.50 -16.43 6.56
N VAL A 182 -18.54 -15.55 6.87
CA VAL A 182 -18.75 -14.37 7.72
C VAL A 182 -19.57 -13.30 6.99
N LEU A 183 -19.26 -13.02 5.71
CA LEU A 183 -20.00 -12.04 4.92
C LEU A 183 -21.45 -12.47 4.70
N ASN A 184 -21.71 -13.76 4.54
CA ASN A 184 -23.05 -14.31 4.43
C ASN A 184 -23.84 -14.12 5.74
N GLN A 185 -23.20 -14.35 6.91
CA GLN A 185 -23.83 -14.08 8.21
C GLN A 185 -24.17 -12.59 8.37
N TYR A 186 -23.27 -11.69 7.96
CA TYR A 186 -23.54 -10.24 7.99
C TYR A 186 -24.65 -9.84 7.02
N ALA A 187 -24.75 -10.47 5.85
CA ALA A 187 -25.83 -10.23 4.90
C ALA A 187 -27.19 -10.67 5.48
N LEU A 188 -27.27 -11.85 6.07
CA LEU A 188 -28.48 -12.36 6.74
C LEU A 188 -28.88 -11.45 7.92
N LEU A 189 -27.92 -11.03 8.74
CA LEU A 189 -28.19 -10.12 9.84
C LEU A 189 -28.65 -8.75 9.36
N SER A 190 -28.05 -8.22 8.30
CA SER A 190 -28.49 -6.96 7.67
C SER A 190 -29.92 -7.06 7.18
N LYS A 191 -30.27 -8.16 6.51
CA LYS A 191 -31.62 -8.44 6.06
C LYS A 191 -32.60 -8.44 7.23
N SER A 192 -32.30 -9.19 8.30
CA SER A 192 -33.16 -9.25 9.51
C SER A 192 -33.32 -7.87 10.18
N ILE A 193 -32.26 -7.04 10.19
CA ILE A 193 -32.35 -5.66 10.72
C ILE A 193 -33.31 -4.82 9.87
N LEU A 194 -33.22 -4.92 8.52
CA LEU A 194 -34.09 -4.19 7.60
C LEU A 194 -35.57 -4.64 7.75
N GLU A 195 -35.80 -5.94 7.86
CA GLU A 195 -37.14 -6.49 8.11
C GLU A 195 -37.72 -5.98 9.44
N ALA A 196 -36.96 -6.06 10.54
CA ALA A 196 -37.36 -5.57 11.85
C ALA A 196 -37.61 -4.06 11.84
N ARG A 197 -36.78 -3.29 11.13
CA ARG A 197 -36.97 -1.84 11.01
C ARG A 197 -38.22 -1.49 10.24
N TYR A 198 -38.46 -2.16 9.12
CA TYR A 198 -39.66 -1.99 8.34
C TYR A 198 -40.92 -2.28 9.20
N ALA A 199 -40.95 -3.42 9.90
CA ALA A 199 -42.03 -3.78 10.80
C ALA A 199 -42.26 -2.73 11.90
N SER A 200 -41.19 -2.23 12.55
CA SER A 200 -41.32 -1.22 13.62
C SER A 200 -41.88 0.12 13.14
N ILE A 201 -41.71 0.47 11.87
CA ILE A 201 -42.21 1.75 11.31
C ILE A 201 -43.66 1.64 10.85
N PHE A 202 -44.06 0.49 10.30
CA PHE A 202 -45.37 0.34 9.62
C PHE A 202 -46.35 -0.57 10.31
N THR A 203 -45.94 -1.32 11.37
CA THR A 203 -46.83 -2.17 12.15
C THR A 203 -47.38 -1.48 13.42
N GLU A 204 -46.89 -0.28 13.75
CA GLU A 204 -47.42 0.54 14.86
C GLU A 204 -48.74 1.22 14.45
N SER A 205 -49.79 0.44 14.25
CA SER A 205 -51.17 0.92 14.32
C SER A 205 -51.78 0.45 15.65
N GLU A 206 -51.98 1.42 16.55
CA GLU A 206 -53.02 1.47 17.60
C GLU A 206 -52.98 0.50 18.81
N GLU A 207 -51.94 -0.21 19.15
CA GLU A 207 -51.85 -0.79 20.48
C GLU A 207 -50.55 -0.37 21.20
N GLN A 208 -50.77 0.26 22.38
CA GLN A 208 -49.66 0.56 23.31
C GLN A 208 -48.82 -0.72 23.53
N PRO A 209 -47.49 -0.61 23.64
CA PRO A 209 -46.69 -1.78 23.91
C PRO A 209 -47.14 -2.41 25.21
N ILE A 210 -47.86 -3.51 25.13
CA ILE A 210 -48.12 -4.36 26.27
C ILE A 210 -46.78 -4.88 26.71
N VAL A 211 -46.26 -4.32 27.80
CA VAL A 211 -45.13 -4.88 28.52
C VAL A 211 -45.56 -6.25 29.00
N GLN A 212 -45.37 -7.28 28.20
CA GLN A 212 -45.56 -8.65 28.64
C GLN A 212 -44.51 -8.93 29.71
N PRO A 213 -44.95 -9.30 30.93
CA PRO A 213 -44.00 -9.69 31.96
C PRO A 213 -43.26 -10.92 31.47
N VAL A 214 -41.93 -10.81 31.45
CA VAL A 214 -41.02 -11.90 31.08
C VAL A 214 -41.34 -13.08 32.02
N LYS A 215 -42.06 -14.07 31.53
CA LYS A 215 -42.29 -15.33 32.27
C LYS A 215 -40.91 -16.02 32.35
N THR A 216 -40.33 -15.95 33.53
CA THR A 216 -39.16 -16.69 33.96
C THR A 216 -39.47 -18.18 33.97
N LYS A 217 -39.31 -18.86 32.82
CA LYS A 217 -39.07 -20.32 32.79
C LYS A 217 -38.23 -20.67 31.56
N ARG A 218 -36.95 -20.97 31.82
CA ARG A 218 -36.07 -21.89 31.13
C ARG A 218 -36.38 -22.21 29.64
N GLN A 219 -36.26 -21.24 28.76
CA GLN A 219 -35.88 -21.49 27.38
C GLN A 219 -35.00 -20.32 26.92
N ARG A 220 -33.68 -20.60 26.76
CA ARG A 220 -32.67 -19.66 26.28
C ARG A 220 -32.74 -19.56 24.73
N ASN A 221 -33.87 -19.25 24.18
CA ASN A 221 -33.95 -18.82 22.79
C ASN A 221 -34.27 -17.33 22.80
N PHE A 222 -33.23 -16.49 22.70
CA PHE A 222 -33.43 -15.10 22.33
C PHE A 222 -34.10 -15.10 20.97
N ASP A 223 -35.27 -14.51 20.90
CA ASP A 223 -35.95 -14.30 19.62
C ASP A 223 -35.10 -13.38 18.77
N PRO A 224 -34.65 -13.83 17.60
CA PRO A 224 -33.80 -13.02 16.70
C PRO A 224 -34.48 -11.69 16.32
N SER A 225 -35.80 -11.62 16.29
CA SER A 225 -36.56 -10.41 15.97
C SER A 225 -36.36 -9.29 17.01
N ILE A 226 -36.38 -9.61 18.30
CA ILE A 226 -36.15 -8.63 19.39
C ILE A 226 -34.73 -8.08 19.31
N LEU A 227 -33.74 -8.93 19.00
CA LEU A 227 -32.36 -8.52 18.83
C LEU A 227 -32.22 -7.62 17.61
N ALA A 228 -32.83 -7.99 16.49
CA ALA A 228 -32.82 -7.21 15.25
C ALA A 228 -33.47 -5.83 15.44
N GLU A 229 -34.59 -5.74 16.18
CA GLU A 229 -35.24 -4.47 16.50
C GLU A 229 -34.31 -3.55 17.34
N ALA A 230 -33.73 -4.08 18.42
CA ALA A 230 -32.77 -3.32 19.22
C ALA A 230 -31.56 -2.83 18.42
N MET A 231 -31.12 -3.60 17.43
CA MET A 231 -29.99 -3.28 16.55
C MET A 231 -30.37 -2.28 15.43
N SER A 232 -31.66 -2.21 15.05
CA SER A 232 -32.10 -1.33 13.97
C SER A 232 -31.96 0.17 14.29
N LYS A 233 -31.87 0.53 15.57
CA LYS A 233 -31.69 1.92 16.05
C LYS A 233 -30.22 2.37 16.14
N ARG A 234 -29.28 1.55 15.64
CA ARG A 234 -27.85 1.80 15.68
C ARG A 234 -27.26 1.74 14.29
N PRO A 235 -26.28 2.59 13.95
CA PRO A 235 -25.62 2.48 12.66
C PRO A 235 -24.83 1.17 12.57
N ILE A 236 -24.78 0.62 11.37
CA ILE A 236 -23.97 -0.54 10.99
C ILE A 236 -22.65 0.00 10.46
N VAL A 237 -21.58 -0.23 11.22
CA VAL A 237 -20.23 0.23 10.87
C VAL A 237 -19.51 -0.89 10.14
N LEU A 238 -19.19 -0.67 8.86
CA LEU A 238 -18.45 -1.58 8.02
C LEU A 238 -16.95 -1.25 8.17
N ILE A 239 -16.20 -2.17 8.77
CA ILE A 239 -14.76 -2.01 8.98
C ILE A 239 -14.01 -2.86 7.97
N GLY A 240 -13.07 -2.25 7.27
CA GLY A 240 -12.22 -2.97 6.34
C GLY A 240 -11.26 -2.04 5.62
N ASP A 241 -10.16 -2.60 5.14
CA ASP A 241 -9.17 -1.86 4.38
C ASP A 241 -9.67 -1.40 3.01
N VAL A 242 -8.88 -0.58 2.31
CA VAL A 242 -9.19 -0.17 0.93
C VAL A 242 -9.12 -1.41 0.02
N GLY A 243 -10.13 -1.57 -0.83
CA GLY A 243 -10.17 -2.68 -1.81
C GLY A 243 -10.60 -4.03 -1.25
N VAL A 244 -11.02 -4.13 0.03
CA VAL A 244 -11.52 -5.41 0.60
C VAL A 244 -12.97 -5.73 0.21
N GLY A 245 -13.70 -4.78 -0.40
CA GLY A 245 -15.05 -5.00 -0.89
C GLY A 245 -16.19 -4.46 0.00
N LYS A 246 -15.97 -3.40 0.81
CA LYS A 246 -17.04 -2.75 1.61
C LYS A 246 -18.23 -2.31 0.75
N THR A 247 -17.94 -1.54 -0.30
CA THR A 247 -18.96 -1.09 -1.27
C THR A 247 -19.61 -2.27 -1.98
N SER A 248 -18.82 -3.29 -2.35
CA SER A 248 -19.35 -4.51 -2.99
C SER A 248 -20.30 -5.30 -2.05
N PHE A 249 -20.04 -5.29 -0.75
CA PHE A 249 -20.96 -5.88 0.23
C PHE A 249 -22.32 -5.17 0.24
N ILE A 250 -22.34 -3.83 0.23
CA ILE A 250 -23.57 -3.05 0.17
C ILE A 250 -24.33 -3.31 -1.13
N LYS A 251 -23.61 -3.30 -2.26
CA LYS A 251 -24.18 -3.59 -3.58
C LYS A 251 -24.75 -5.02 -3.66
N ASN A 252 -24.09 -5.99 -3.04
CA ASN A 252 -24.64 -7.35 -2.92
C ASN A 252 -25.93 -7.39 -2.09
N LEU A 253 -26.05 -6.61 -1.01
CA LEU A 253 -27.31 -6.50 -0.27
C LEU A 253 -28.43 -5.97 -1.18
N ILE A 254 -28.14 -4.92 -1.96
CA ILE A 254 -29.12 -4.26 -2.84
C ILE A 254 -29.59 -5.20 -3.95
N HIS A 255 -28.68 -5.92 -4.60
CA HIS A 255 -28.98 -6.66 -5.83
C HIS A 255 -29.26 -8.15 -5.61
N ASN A 256 -28.91 -8.69 -4.43
CA ASN A 256 -29.01 -10.12 -4.14
C ASN A 256 -29.60 -10.39 -2.75
N SER A 257 -28.80 -10.30 -1.67
CA SER A 257 -29.14 -10.88 -0.37
C SER A 257 -30.32 -10.21 0.33
N ALA A 258 -30.58 -8.91 0.12
CA ALA A 258 -31.66 -8.14 0.70
C ALA A 258 -32.48 -7.35 -0.36
N PHE A 259 -32.57 -7.89 -1.56
CA PHE A 259 -33.22 -7.22 -2.70
C PHE A 259 -34.66 -6.77 -2.42
N GLU A 260 -35.47 -7.62 -1.81
CA GLU A 260 -36.87 -7.30 -1.51
C GLU A 260 -37.01 -6.20 -0.45
N GLU A 261 -36.10 -6.16 0.53
CA GLU A 261 -36.07 -5.15 1.58
C GLU A 261 -35.63 -3.78 1.00
N PHE A 262 -34.66 -3.76 0.09
CA PHE A 262 -34.25 -2.54 -0.62
C PHE A 262 -35.32 -2.03 -1.59
N LYS A 263 -36.07 -2.92 -2.24
CA LYS A 263 -37.20 -2.54 -3.09
C LYS A 263 -38.30 -1.82 -2.31
N LYS A 264 -38.49 -2.18 -1.02
CA LYS A 264 -39.41 -1.54 -0.06
C LYS A 264 -38.75 -0.37 0.67
N SER A 265 -37.67 0.20 0.17
CA SER A 265 -36.95 1.29 0.80
C SER A 265 -36.73 2.48 -0.13
N ILE A 266 -36.42 3.62 0.47
CA ILE A 266 -35.78 4.76 -0.17
C ILE A 266 -34.31 4.68 0.18
N TYR A 267 -33.48 4.38 -0.82
CA TYR A 267 -32.05 4.20 -0.67
C TYR A 267 -31.29 5.44 -1.09
N ILE A 268 -30.48 5.99 -0.18
CA ILE A 268 -29.65 7.17 -0.37
C ILE A 268 -28.20 6.74 -0.18
N TYR A 269 -27.35 7.01 -1.17
CA TYR A 269 -25.93 6.67 -1.15
C TYR A 269 -25.09 7.95 -1.17
N ILE A 270 -24.33 8.17 -0.12
CA ILE A 270 -23.47 9.34 0.08
C ILE A 270 -22.03 8.89 -0.02
N ASP A 271 -21.34 9.33 -1.08
CA ASP A 271 -19.91 9.04 -1.31
C ASP A 271 -19.08 10.25 -0.87
N LEU A 272 -18.42 10.12 0.27
CA LEU A 272 -17.54 11.17 0.79
C LEU A 272 -16.20 11.24 0.07
N GLY A 273 -15.83 10.21 -0.70
CA GLY A 273 -14.60 10.18 -1.50
C GLY A 273 -14.68 11.00 -2.78
N SER A 274 -15.86 11.15 -3.36
CA SER A 274 -16.05 11.81 -4.67
C SER A 274 -16.02 13.35 -4.62
N THR A 275 -16.09 13.96 -3.45
CA THR A 275 -16.12 15.41 -3.29
C THR A 275 -14.70 15.96 -3.26
N ALA A 276 -14.32 16.86 -4.21
CA ALA A 276 -12.95 17.34 -4.37
C ALA A 276 -12.44 18.13 -3.15
N THR A 277 -13.27 18.99 -2.57
CA THR A 277 -12.94 19.75 -1.37
C THR A 277 -14.12 19.73 -0.40
N LEU A 278 -13.83 19.54 0.89
CA LEU A 278 -14.79 19.69 1.98
C LEU A 278 -14.56 21.05 2.65
N ASP A 279 -14.70 22.15 1.89
CA ASP A 279 -14.71 23.51 2.46
C ASP A 279 -16.04 23.82 3.19
N THR A 280 -16.98 22.89 3.17
CA THR A 280 -18.29 23.01 3.79
C THR A 280 -18.43 22.00 4.94
N ASP A 281 -19.18 22.42 5.96
CA ASP A 281 -19.69 21.60 7.04
C ASP A 281 -20.25 20.28 6.49
N LEU A 282 -19.72 19.13 6.97
CA LEU A 282 -20.10 17.80 6.52
C LEU A 282 -21.62 17.56 6.65
N ASN A 283 -22.23 18.11 7.68
CA ASN A 283 -23.66 18.01 7.89
C ASN A 283 -24.47 18.65 6.76
N LYS A 284 -24.03 19.84 6.29
CA LYS A 284 -24.65 20.51 5.14
C LYS A 284 -24.49 19.70 3.85
N LEU A 285 -23.32 19.10 3.65
CA LEU A 285 -23.08 18.23 2.49
C LEU A 285 -24.02 17.03 2.50
N VAL A 286 -24.14 16.35 3.64
CA VAL A 286 -25.01 15.19 3.79
C VAL A 286 -26.48 15.55 3.53
N LEU A 287 -26.94 16.67 4.07
CA LEU A 287 -28.31 17.16 3.85
C LEU A 287 -28.58 17.51 2.39
N ALA A 288 -27.63 18.20 1.73
CA ALA A 288 -27.73 18.53 0.31
C ALA A 288 -27.81 17.27 -0.56
N GLN A 289 -26.93 16.30 -0.34
CA GLN A 289 -26.95 15.05 -1.09
C GLN A 289 -28.23 14.23 -0.85
N ILE A 290 -28.78 14.27 0.35
CA ILE A 290 -30.09 13.65 0.64
C ILE A 290 -31.19 14.32 -0.21
N GLY A 291 -31.24 15.65 -0.21
CA GLY A 291 -32.22 16.41 -0.97
C GLY A 291 -32.10 16.18 -2.49
N ASP A 292 -30.89 16.23 -3.02
CA ASP A 292 -30.61 16.01 -4.45
C ASP A 292 -31.04 14.60 -4.89
N GLN A 293 -30.72 13.56 -4.12
CA GLN A 293 -31.10 12.19 -4.47
C GLN A 293 -32.61 11.94 -4.33
N LEU A 294 -33.29 12.58 -3.36
CA LEU A 294 -34.73 12.54 -3.28
C LEU A 294 -35.39 13.16 -4.50
N TYR A 295 -34.82 14.26 -5.02
CA TYR A 295 -35.30 14.89 -6.23
C TYR A 295 -35.01 14.04 -7.48
N GLN A 296 -33.75 13.69 -7.70
CA GLN A 296 -33.30 13.00 -8.91
C GLN A 296 -33.84 11.58 -9.05
N LYS A 297 -33.79 10.78 -7.97
CA LYS A 297 -34.17 9.36 -8.02
C LYS A 297 -35.65 9.10 -7.71
N TYR A 298 -36.25 9.95 -6.89
CA TYR A 298 -37.62 9.71 -6.39
C TYR A 298 -38.61 10.78 -6.82
N GLY A 299 -38.17 11.83 -7.52
CA GLY A 299 -39.01 12.92 -8.01
C GLY A 299 -39.63 13.79 -6.90
N VAL A 300 -38.99 13.83 -5.72
CA VAL A 300 -39.51 14.58 -4.58
C VAL A 300 -38.76 15.90 -4.43
N ASN A 301 -39.44 17.01 -4.72
CA ASN A 301 -38.90 18.35 -4.46
C ASN A 301 -39.30 18.79 -3.05
N LEU A 302 -38.30 18.89 -2.15
CA LEU A 302 -38.49 19.26 -0.76
C LEU A 302 -39.01 20.70 -0.57
N SER A 303 -38.82 21.56 -1.55
CA SER A 303 -39.27 22.96 -1.53
C SER A 303 -40.60 23.20 -2.25
N ASN A 304 -41.24 22.13 -2.74
CA ASN A 304 -42.54 22.29 -3.39
C ASN A 304 -43.63 22.69 -2.37
N ALA A 305 -44.37 23.75 -2.65
CA ALA A 305 -45.35 24.30 -1.71
C ALA A 305 -46.36 23.27 -1.18
N SER A 306 -46.96 22.48 -2.09
CA SER A 306 -47.92 21.45 -1.69
C SER A 306 -47.27 20.30 -0.88
N PHE A 307 -45.99 20.05 -1.07
CA PHE A 307 -45.25 19.08 -0.28
C PHE A 307 -44.96 19.66 1.12
N VAL A 308 -44.48 20.89 1.20
CA VAL A 308 -44.23 21.61 2.46
C VAL A 308 -45.49 21.67 3.33
N GLU A 309 -46.63 21.99 2.76
CA GLU A 309 -47.91 21.99 3.47
C GLU A 309 -48.25 20.58 4.05
N ARG A 310 -47.98 19.51 3.30
CA ARG A 310 -48.20 18.14 3.80
C ARG A 310 -47.27 17.78 4.95
N VAL A 311 -46.00 18.18 4.84
CA VAL A 311 -44.95 17.95 5.85
C VAL A 311 -45.30 18.66 7.16
N TYR A 312 -45.80 19.88 7.07
CA TYR A 312 -46.11 20.71 8.23
C TYR A 312 -47.61 20.77 8.59
N ARG A 313 -48.41 19.77 8.14
CA ARG A 313 -49.84 19.73 8.36
C ARG A 313 -50.24 19.86 9.84
N GLU A 314 -49.50 19.25 10.76
CA GLU A 314 -49.73 19.36 12.19
C GLU A 314 -49.34 20.74 12.76
N ASP A 315 -48.28 21.32 12.22
CA ASP A 315 -47.79 22.65 12.61
C ASP A 315 -48.75 23.72 12.08
N ILE A 316 -49.35 23.54 10.88
CA ILE A 316 -50.42 24.41 10.34
C ILE A 316 -51.64 24.39 11.25
N LYS A 317 -52.07 23.20 11.74
CA LYS A 317 -53.16 23.09 12.72
C LYS A 317 -52.86 23.91 13.98
N LYS A 318 -51.63 23.78 14.53
CA LYS A 318 -51.22 24.59 15.69
C LYS A 318 -51.22 26.09 15.41
N PHE A 319 -50.82 26.48 14.18
CA PHE A 319 -50.87 27.88 13.73
C PHE A 319 -52.33 28.37 13.64
N ASP A 320 -53.24 27.55 13.12
CA ASP A 320 -54.66 27.83 13.06
C ASP A 320 -55.32 28.04 14.45
N ASP A 321 -54.91 27.21 15.41
CA ASP A 321 -55.36 27.32 16.81
C ASP A 321 -54.72 28.53 17.54
N GLY A 322 -53.67 29.10 16.96
CA GLY A 322 -52.90 30.21 17.53
C GLY A 322 -53.49 31.61 17.23
N LEU A 323 -52.72 32.64 17.62
CA LEU A 323 -53.12 34.05 17.48
C LEU A 323 -53.46 34.47 16.05
N PHE A 324 -52.75 33.94 15.08
CA PHE A 324 -52.88 34.29 13.65
C PHE A 324 -54.03 33.53 12.98
N GLY A 325 -54.48 32.43 13.53
CA GLY A 325 -55.62 31.68 13.00
C GLY A 325 -56.94 32.49 12.97
N ARG A 326 -57.07 33.52 13.83
CA ARG A 326 -58.21 34.44 13.79
C ARG A 326 -58.35 35.23 12.48
N TYR A 327 -57.24 35.44 11.73
CA TYR A 327 -57.25 36.09 10.42
C TYR A 327 -57.85 35.21 9.33
N LYS A 328 -58.01 33.92 9.53
CA LYS A 328 -58.54 32.97 8.55
C LYS A 328 -59.99 33.35 8.13
N GLU A 329 -60.78 33.89 9.08
CA GLU A 329 -62.13 34.29 8.84
C GLU A 329 -62.28 35.82 8.64
N THR A 330 -61.33 36.63 9.17
CA THR A 330 -61.42 38.08 9.18
C THR A 330 -60.63 38.77 8.10
N ASN A 331 -59.49 38.18 7.64
CA ASN A 331 -58.62 38.74 6.62
C ASN A 331 -57.74 37.62 6.02
N THR A 332 -58.26 36.99 4.99
CA THR A 332 -57.63 35.83 4.33
C THR A 332 -56.23 36.15 3.76
N ASP A 333 -56.05 37.31 3.12
CA ASP A 333 -54.76 37.73 2.54
C ASP A 333 -53.66 37.80 3.63
N LYS A 334 -53.99 38.39 4.76
CA LYS A 334 -53.09 38.49 5.92
C LYS A 334 -52.81 37.15 6.57
N TYR A 335 -53.79 36.29 6.56
CA TYR A 335 -53.62 34.89 7.04
C TYR A 335 -52.61 34.13 6.14
N GLU A 336 -52.80 34.21 4.81
CA GLU A 336 -51.90 33.54 3.85
C GLU A 336 -50.48 34.12 3.93
N GLU A 337 -50.29 35.43 4.02
CA GLU A 337 -49.00 36.05 4.24
C GLU A 337 -48.29 35.52 5.50
N LYS A 338 -48.99 35.49 6.62
CA LYS A 338 -48.43 35.01 7.89
C LYS A 338 -48.20 33.51 7.92
N LEU A 339 -49.01 32.72 7.24
CA LEU A 339 -48.80 31.28 7.10
C LEU A 339 -47.58 31.01 6.23
N LEU A 340 -47.41 31.72 5.11
CA LEU A 340 -46.23 31.56 4.26
C LEU A 340 -44.94 31.94 5.01
N GLU A 341 -44.97 33.09 5.76
CA GLU A 341 -43.82 33.50 6.60
C GLU A 341 -43.52 32.40 7.66
N TYR A 342 -44.51 31.84 8.28
CA TYR A 342 -44.38 30.74 9.27
C TYR A 342 -43.76 29.48 8.64
N LEU A 343 -44.30 29.04 7.51
CA LEU A 343 -43.79 27.87 6.80
C LEU A 343 -42.37 28.10 6.26
N TYR A 344 -42.06 29.29 5.75
CA TYR A 344 -40.72 29.63 5.33
C TYR A 344 -39.71 29.56 6.49
N ASN A 345 -40.06 30.06 7.66
CA ASN A 345 -39.23 29.97 8.85
C ASN A 345 -39.00 28.56 9.29
N LEU A 346 -40.01 27.68 9.21
CA LEU A 346 -39.85 26.22 9.49
C LEU A 346 -38.95 25.54 8.47
N GLN A 347 -39.06 25.88 7.19
CA GLN A 347 -38.27 25.36 6.11
C GLN A 347 -36.80 25.85 6.15
N SER A 348 -36.56 27.07 6.65
CA SER A 348 -35.21 27.66 6.74
C SER A 348 -34.27 26.84 7.65
N ASN A 349 -34.80 26.08 8.62
CA ASN A 349 -34.06 25.08 9.32
C ASN A 349 -33.97 23.82 8.45
N THR A 350 -33.00 23.80 7.55
CA THR A 350 -32.81 22.74 6.56
C THR A 350 -32.77 21.33 7.18
N ARG A 351 -32.14 21.18 8.35
CA ARG A 351 -32.02 19.89 9.04
C ARG A 351 -33.38 19.36 9.51
N ASP A 352 -34.13 20.16 10.25
CA ASP A 352 -35.44 19.75 10.76
C ASP A 352 -36.44 19.59 9.63
N HIS A 353 -36.36 20.44 8.61
CA HIS A 353 -37.17 20.30 7.42
C HIS A 353 -36.91 18.99 6.69
N THR A 354 -35.63 18.66 6.39
CA THR A 354 -35.27 17.41 5.72
C THR A 354 -35.70 16.18 6.54
N LYS A 355 -35.55 16.24 7.86
CA LYS A 355 -36.00 15.16 8.76
C LYS A 355 -37.50 14.91 8.64
N LYS A 356 -38.32 15.97 8.81
CA LYS A 356 -39.79 15.86 8.69
C LYS A 356 -40.22 15.44 7.28
N ALA A 357 -39.55 15.96 6.26
CA ALA A 357 -39.80 15.60 4.88
C ALA A 357 -39.57 14.11 4.61
N ILE A 358 -38.45 13.56 5.09
CA ILE A 358 -38.16 12.12 4.98
C ILE A 358 -39.17 11.29 5.72
N GLU A 359 -39.57 11.68 6.94
CA GLU A 359 -40.61 10.97 7.71
C GLU A 359 -41.94 10.98 6.95
N GLN A 360 -42.33 12.09 6.34
CA GLN A 360 -43.55 12.22 5.53
C GLN A 360 -43.48 11.32 4.28
N ILE A 361 -42.36 11.34 3.54
CA ILE A 361 -42.17 10.51 2.35
C ILE A 361 -42.24 9.01 2.72
N ALA A 362 -41.58 8.62 3.81
CA ALA A 362 -41.61 7.26 4.31
C ALA A 362 -43.03 6.77 4.57
N LYS A 363 -43.84 7.58 5.26
CA LYS A 363 -45.25 7.31 5.55
C LYS A 363 -46.09 7.24 4.26
N GLU A 364 -46.01 8.26 3.40
CA GLU A 364 -46.79 8.34 2.16
C GLU A 364 -46.52 7.16 1.21
N ARG A 365 -45.25 6.75 1.11
CA ARG A 365 -44.82 5.69 0.17
C ARG A 365 -44.79 4.30 0.81
N GLN A 366 -45.00 4.17 2.09
CA GLN A 366 -44.84 2.93 2.85
C GLN A 366 -43.44 2.32 2.63
N LYS A 367 -42.40 3.15 2.68
CA LYS A 367 -41.02 2.76 2.45
C LYS A 367 -40.11 3.18 3.60
N GLN A 368 -39.28 2.25 4.07
CA GLN A 368 -38.22 2.58 5.03
C GLN A 368 -37.08 3.37 4.37
N ILE A 369 -36.33 4.08 5.19
CA ILE A 369 -35.18 4.86 4.74
C ILE A 369 -33.90 4.09 5.02
N ILE A 370 -33.08 3.94 4.00
CA ILE A 370 -31.72 3.36 4.11
C ILE A 370 -30.72 4.40 3.61
N ILE A 371 -29.76 4.74 4.45
CA ILE A 371 -28.69 5.71 4.11
C ILE A 371 -27.37 4.99 4.21
N CYS A 372 -26.56 5.07 3.16
CA CYS A 372 -25.20 4.56 3.13
C CYS A 372 -24.23 5.74 3.03
N ILE A 373 -23.32 5.87 3.99
CA ILE A 373 -22.21 6.82 3.99
C ILE A 373 -20.94 6.00 3.72
N ASP A 374 -20.45 6.09 2.49
CA ASP A 374 -19.28 5.33 2.03
C ASP A 374 -18.07 6.21 1.84
N ASN A 375 -16.90 5.60 1.75
CA ASN A 375 -15.61 6.27 1.53
C ASN A 375 -15.25 7.35 2.58
N ALA A 376 -15.87 7.35 3.75
CA ALA A 376 -15.47 8.21 4.86
C ALA A 376 -14.00 8.00 5.22
N ASP A 377 -13.49 6.80 4.98
CA ASP A 377 -12.12 6.37 5.22
C ASP A 377 -11.07 7.03 4.29
N GLN A 378 -11.49 7.76 3.26
CA GLN A 378 -10.60 8.57 2.40
C GLN A 378 -10.38 9.98 2.96
N ARG A 379 -11.02 10.32 4.08
CA ARG A 379 -10.96 11.63 4.74
C ARG A 379 -10.16 11.58 6.03
N ASP A 380 -9.82 12.75 6.53
CA ASP A 380 -9.11 12.91 7.79
C ASP A 380 -9.89 12.34 8.97
N PHE A 381 -9.18 12.09 10.07
CA PHE A 381 -9.74 11.46 11.24
C PHE A 381 -10.95 12.21 11.82
N ASP A 382 -10.90 13.53 11.85
CA ASP A 382 -11.95 14.37 12.42
C ASP A 382 -13.23 14.30 11.60
N ILE A 383 -13.13 14.33 10.28
CA ILE A 383 -14.25 14.14 9.35
C ILE A 383 -14.87 12.74 9.52
N GLN A 384 -14.04 11.73 9.73
CA GLN A 384 -14.55 10.36 9.99
C GLN A 384 -15.31 10.28 11.32
N GLN A 385 -14.87 11.02 12.36
CA GLN A 385 -15.60 11.12 13.64
C GLN A 385 -16.94 11.82 13.45
N GLU A 386 -16.97 12.90 12.70
CA GLU A 386 -18.19 13.64 12.39
C GLU A 386 -19.17 12.79 11.57
N ALA A 387 -18.70 12.07 10.55
CA ALA A 387 -19.52 11.13 9.78
C ALA A 387 -20.16 10.06 10.67
N PHE A 388 -19.44 9.58 11.69
CA PHE A 388 -20.00 8.64 12.66
C PHE A 388 -21.09 9.27 13.52
N LEU A 389 -20.89 10.51 14.02
CA LEU A 389 -21.90 11.23 14.82
C LEU A 389 -23.18 11.49 14.01
N ILE A 390 -23.02 11.92 12.75
CA ILE A 390 -24.15 12.10 11.80
C ILE A 390 -24.87 10.74 11.59
N SER A 391 -24.12 9.65 11.41
CA SER A 391 -24.71 8.30 11.26
C SER A 391 -25.53 7.88 12.48
N GLN A 392 -25.07 8.21 13.68
CA GLN A 392 -25.77 7.93 14.93
C GLN A 392 -27.08 8.71 15.01
N GLU A 393 -27.06 9.97 14.65
CA GLU A 393 -28.25 10.82 14.64
C GLU A 393 -29.27 10.31 13.62
N LEU A 394 -28.84 10.08 12.37
CA LEU A 394 -29.71 9.53 11.32
C LEU A 394 -30.35 8.19 11.72
N ALA A 395 -29.60 7.32 12.39
CA ALA A 395 -30.15 6.04 12.84
C ALA A 395 -31.14 6.18 14.00
N LYS A 396 -30.84 7.05 14.96
CA LYS A 396 -31.63 7.19 16.20
C LYS A 396 -32.84 8.11 16.00
N GLU A 397 -32.60 9.30 15.46
CA GLU A 397 -33.60 10.37 15.41
C GLU A 397 -34.42 10.39 14.11
N TRP A 398 -33.79 10.06 12.98
CA TRP A 398 -34.47 10.04 11.67
C TRP A 398 -35.08 8.69 11.33
N LYS A 399 -34.94 7.72 12.24
CA LYS A 399 -35.40 6.36 12.04
C LYS A 399 -34.93 5.71 10.74
N ALA A 400 -33.73 6.08 10.26
CA ALA A 400 -33.11 5.48 9.11
C ALA A 400 -32.24 4.27 9.48
N THR A 401 -32.13 3.28 8.61
CA THR A 401 -31.08 2.28 8.71
C THR A 401 -29.82 2.84 8.04
N VAL A 402 -28.73 2.95 8.80
CA VAL A 402 -27.52 3.63 8.32
C VAL A 402 -26.35 2.65 8.26
N PHE A 403 -25.69 2.60 7.10
CA PHE A 403 -24.42 1.94 6.90
C PHE A 403 -23.31 2.99 6.81
N LEU A 404 -22.22 2.78 7.52
CA LEU A 404 -21.04 3.67 7.51
C LEU A 404 -19.79 2.85 7.26
N SER A 405 -18.98 3.23 6.25
CA SER A 405 -17.70 2.58 5.93
C SER A 405 -16.54 3.34 6.59
N VAL A 406 -15.74 2.62 7.40
CA VAL A 406 -14.52 3.18 8.04
C VAL A 406 -13.35 2.21 7.93
N ARG A 407 -12.12 2.73 8.10
CA ARG A 407 -10.91 1.90 8.19
C ARG A 407 -10.72 1.30 9.59
N PRO A 408 -10.05 0.15 9.69
CA PRO A 408 -9.75 -0.47 10.98
C PRO A 408 -9.02 0.48 11.95
N GLN A 409 -8.05 1.23 11.45
CA GLN A 409 -7.25 2.16 12.26
C GLN A 409 -8.09 3.28 12.85
N THR A 410 -8.91 3.93 12.03
CA THR A 410 -9.84 4.97 12.49
C THR A 410 -10.79 4.41 13.54
N PHE A 411 -11.32 3.22 13.28
CA PHE A 411 -12.21 2.54 14.22
C PHE A 411 -11.52 2.31 15.57
N TYR A 412 -10.32 1.71 15.58
CA TYR A 412 -9.62 1.42 16.83
C TYR A 412 -9.13 2.68 17.55
N LYS A 413 -8.69 3.72 16.82
CA LYS A 413 -8.32 5.02 17.39
C LYS A 413 -9.54 5.67 18.02
N SER A 414 -10.66 5.74 17.31
CA SER A 414 -11.91 6.32 17.80
C SER A 414 -12.52 5.51 18.96
N LYS A 415 -12.34 4.20 19.00
CA LYS A 415 -12.76 3.36 20.12
C LYS A 415 -11.97 3.63 21.40
N ARG A 416 -10.74 4.12 21.30
CA ARG A 416 -9.91 4.47 22.47
C ARG A 416 -10.20 5.88 23.00
N SER A 417 -10.38 6.86 22.11
CA SER A 417 -10.42 8.28 22.49
C SER A 417 -11.39 9.13 21.66
N GLY A 418 -12.31 8.51 20.91
CA GLY A 418 -13.22 9.21 20.01
C GLY A 418 -14.68 8.85 20.15
N ALA A 419 -15.50 9.31 19.21
CA ALA A 419 -16.97 9.18 19.20
C ALA A 419 -17.45 7.72 19.25
N LEU A 420 -16.74 6.78 18.65
CA LEU A 420 -17.09 5.36 18.67
C LEU A 420 -17.04 4.71 20.06
N ASN A 421 -16.33 5.32 21.01
CA ASN A 421 -16.35 4.84 22.40
C ASN A 421 -17.62 5.24 23.15
N ALA A 422 -18.19 6.40 22.81
CA ALA A 422 -19.31 6.99 23.53
C ALA A 422 -20.68 6.46 23.10
N TYR A 423 -20.81 5.94 21.87
CA TYR A 423 -22.12 5.59 21.30
C TYR A 423 -22.20 4.12 20.86
N PRO A 424 -23.36 3.47 21.08
CA PRO A 424 -23.56 2.09 20.65
C PRO A 424 -23.66 1.99 19.12
N HIS A 425 -22.98 1.00 18.56
CA HIS A 425 -22.94 0.73 17.12
C HIS A 425 -22.87 -0.78 16.85
N LYS A 426 -23.15 -1.20 15.63
CA LYS A 426 -22.96 -2.57 15.17
C LYS A 426 -21.78 -2.64 14.23
N ILE A 427 -20.88 -3.58 14.47
CA ILE A 427 -19.65 -3.74 13.72
C ILE A 427 -19.74 -4.94 12.79
N PHE A 428 -19.43 -4.72 11.50
CA PHE A 428 -19.21 -5.76 10.51
C PHE A 428 -17.79 -5.61 9.97
N THR A 429 -16.92 -6.55 10.29
CA THR A 429 -15.57 -6.56 9.76
C THR A 429 -15.56 -7.24 8.40
N ILE A 430 -15.36 -6.47 7.36
CA ILE A 430 -15.31 -6.94 5.99
C ILE A 430 -13.89 -7.44 5.70
N SER A 431 -13.77 -8.76 5.58
CA SER A 431 -12.53 -9.40 5.15
C SER A 431 -12.55 -9.62 3.65
N PRO A 432 -11.41 -9.45 2.94
CA PRO A 432 -11.37 -9.72 1.51
C PRO A 432 -11.75 -11.19 1.25
N PRO A 433 -12.53 -11.46 0.21
CA PRO A 433 -12.77 -12.82 -0.24
C PRO A 433 -11.46 -13.42 -0.80
N ARG A 434 -11.48 -14.73 -1.04
CA ARG A 434 -10.33 -15.40 -1.65
C ARG A 434 -10.08 -14.83 -3.05
N VAL A 435 -8.80 -14.53 -3.33
CA VAL A 435 -8.37 -13.94 -4.61
C VAL A 435 -8.74 -14.84 -5.79
N ASP A 436 -8.47 -16.15 -5.66
CA ASP A 436 -8.78 -17.15 -6.68
C ASP A 436 -10.28 -17.20 -7.04
N ASP A 437 -11.16 -17.16 -6.05
CA ASP A 437 -12.61 -17.17 -6.27
C ASP A 437 -13.08 -15.90 -7.01
N VAL A 438 -12.60 -14.72 -6.59
CA VAL A 438 -12.98 -13.45 -7.22
C VAL A 438 -12.52 -13.39 -8.66
N VAL A 439 -11.25 -13.72 -8.88
CA VAL A 439 -10.67 -13.65 -10.22
C VAL A 439 -11.36 -14.65 -11.15
N SER A 440 -11.52 -15.91 -10.72
CA SER A 440 -12.18 -16.93 -11.53
C SER A 440 -13.62 -16.57 -11.89
N LYS A 441 -14.41 -16.04 -10.95
CA LYS A 441 -15.80 -15.61 -11.22
C LYS A 441 -15.86 -14.43 -12.19
N ARG A 442 -15.01 -13.40 -11.99
CA ARG A 442 -14.97 -12.22 -12.85
C ARG A 442 -14.50 -12.56 -14.26
N LEU A 443 -13.42 -13.33 -14.38
CA LEU A 443 -12.93 -13.77 -15.69
C LEU A 443 -13.94 -14.67 -16.41
N GLY A 444 -14.58 -15.60 -15.69
CA GLY A 444 -15.65 -16.44 -16.25
C GLY A 444 -16.86 -15.62 -16.71
N PHE A 445 -17.23 -14.58 -15.97
CA PHE A 445 -18.29 -13.66 -16.41
C PHE A 445 -17.87 -12.85 -17.64
N ALA A 446 -16.64 -12.31 -17.65
CA ALA A 446 -16.08 -11.60 -18.80
C ALA A 446 -16.00 -12.50 -20.05
N ALA A 447 -15.65 -13.79 -19.89
CA ALA A 447 -15.64 -14.74 -21.01
C ALA A 447 -17.04 -14.99 -21.60
N LYS A 448 -18.09 -15.03 -20.75
CA LYS A 448 -19.49 -15.13 -21.22
C LYS A 448 -19.94 -13.87 -21.95
N LEU A 449 -19.57 -12.69 -21.44
CA LEU A 449 -19.84 -11.41 -22.12
C LEU A 449 -19.14 -11.36 -23.49
N ALA A 450 -17.87 -11.77 -23.54
CA ALA A 450 -17.09 -11.82 -24.79
C ALA A 450 -17.70 -12.76 -25.83
N ARG A 451 -18.41 -13.83 -25.42
CA ARG A 451 -19.17 -14.72 -26.32
C ARG A 451 -20.55 -14.19 -26.73
N GLY A 452 -20.95 -13.02 -26.24
CA GLY A 452 -22.25 -12.43 -26.52
C GLY A 452 -23.44 -13.05 -25.76
N GLU A 453 -23.18 -13.85 -24.72
CA GLU A 453 -24.24 -14.52 -23.94
C GLU A 453 -25.07 -13.56 -23.08
N SER A 454 -24.60 -12.33 -22.86
CA SER A 454 -25.24 -11.37 -21.94
C SER A 454 -25.30 -9.92 -22.42
N SER A 455 -24.76 -9.55 -23.59
CA SER A 455 -24.73 -8.15 -24.05
C SER A 455 -25.13 -7.99 -25.52
N ARG A 456 -25.79 -6.86 -25.82
CA ARG A 456 -26.13 -6.43 -27.18
C ARG A 456 -25.01 -5.62 -27.85
N VAL A 457 -23.79 -5.67 -27.33
CA VAL A 457 -22.67 -4.88 -27.85
C VAL A 457 -21.97 -5.68 -28.95
N ASP A 458 -22.06 -5.19 -30.18
CA ASP A 458 -21.36 -5.76 -31.33
C ASP A 458 -19.90 -5.26 -31.37
N LEU A 459 -18.99 -6.03 -30.79
CA LEU A 459 -17.57 -5.69 -30.63
C LEU A 459 -16.65 -6.40 -31.65
N GLY A 460 -17.19 -6.86 -32.77
CA GLY A 460 -16.41 -7.62 -33.76
C GLY A 460 -16.14 -9.05 -33.25
N GLN A 461 -16.86 -10.03 -33.85
CA GLN A 461 -16.94 -11.41 -33.35
C GLN A 461 -15.58 -12.10 -33.15
N VAL A 462 -14.64 -11.95 -34.09
CA VAL A 462 -13.33 -12.67 -34.02
C VAL A 462 -12.47 -12.27 -32.85
N THR A 463 -12.44 -10.98 -32.51
CA THR A 463 -11.56 -10.47 -31.43
C THR A 463 -12.13 -10.77 -30.04
N SER A 464 -13.45 -10.78 -29.92
CA SER A 464 -14.14 -11.17 -28.69
C SER A 464 -14.00 -12.67 -28.40
N GLU A 465 -13.96 -13.50 -29.41
CA GLU A 465 -13.73 -14.94 -29.27
C GLU A 465 -12.30 -15.25 -28.80
N ASN A 466 -11.29 -14.58 -29.36
CA ASN A 466 -9.91 -14.67 -28.89
C ASN A 466 -9.76 -14.28 -27.43
N LEU A 467 -10.45 -13.23 -26.99
CA LEU A 467 -10.49 -12.87 -25.59
C LEU A 467 -11.12 -13.99 -24.73
N ALA A 468 -12.24 -14.54 -25.15
CA ALA A 468 -12.91 -15.61 -24.41
C ALA A 468 -12.01 -16.84 -24.25
N VAL A 469 -11.32 -17.25 -25.34
CA VAL A 469 -10.34 -18.35 -25.28
C VAL A 469 -9.20 -18.04 -24.31
N PHE A 470 -8.63 -16.84 -24.39
CA PHE A 470 -7.55 -16.43 -23.49
C PHE A 470 -8.00 -16.41 -22.02
N LEU A 471 -9.21 -15.89 -21.76
CA LEU A 471 -9.79 -15.87 -20.40
C LEU A 471 -10.03 -17.27 -19.85
N ASP A 472 -10.49 -18.22 -20.66
CA ASP A 472 -10.67 -19.62 -20.24
C ASP A 472 -9.35 -20.28 -19.87
N VAL A 473 -8.29 -20.07 -20.67
CA VAL A 473 -6.94 -20.54 -20.35
C VAL A 473 -6.44 -19.94 -19.03
N LEU A 474 -6.70 -18.65 -18.82
CA LEU A 474 -6.30 -17.96 -17.61
C LEU A 474 -7.05 -18.49 -16.37
N VAL A 475 -8.37 -18.65 -16.45
CA VAL A 475 -9.20 -19.26 -15.38
C VAL A 475 -8.72 -20.67 -15.05
N ARG A 476 -8.46 -21.49 -16.08
CA ARG A 476 -7.94 -22.84 -15.88
C ARG A 476 -6.58 -22.83 -15.18
N SER A 477 -5.67 -21.94 -15.59
CA SER A 477 -4.35 -21.81 -14.99
C SER A 477 -4.41 -21.42 -13.51
N LEU A 478 -5.29 -20.47 -13.17
CA LEU A 478 -5.56 -20.05 -11.80
C LEU A 478 -6.16 -21.18 -10.94
N ASN A 479 -7.13 -21.90 -11.47
CA ASN A 479 -7.79 -22.98 -10.72
C ASN A 479 -6.86 -24.20 -10.51
N THR A 480 -5.88 -24.39 -11.38
CA THR A 480 -4.95 -25.53 -11.32
C THR A 480 -3.69 -25.23 -10.50
N SER A 481 -3.18 -23.99 -10.57
CA SER A 481 -1.89 -23.62 -9.99
C SER A 481 -2.02 -22.86 -8.67
N LYS A 482 -1.73 -23.55 -7.56
CA LYS A 482 -1.62 -22.91 -6.24
C LYS A 482 -0.54 -21.82 -6.21
N GLN A 483 0.54 -22.00 -6.98
CA GLN A 483 1.66 -21.05 -7.02
C GLN A 483 1.27 -19.71 -7.63
N ILE A 484 0.40 -19.70 -8.67
CA ILE A 484 -0.10 -18.47 -9.27
C ILE A 484 -1.02 -17.74 -8.28
N ASN A 485 -1.88 -18.47 -7.57
CA ASN A 485 -2.76 -17.87 -6.56
C ASN A 485 -1.98 -17.30 -5.38
N GLU A 486 -0.95 -18.02 -4.89
CA GLU A 486 -0.02 -17.52 -3.87
C GLU A 486 0.70 -16.26 -4.35
N PHE A 487 1.18 -16.27 -5.59
CA PHE A 487 1.83 -15.13 -6.22
C PHE A 487 0.89 -13.90 -6.25
N LEU A 488 -0.29 -14.01 -6.85
CA LEU A 488 -1.25 -12.92 -6.96
C LEU A 488 -1.65 -12.35 -5.59
N THR A 489 -1.93 -13.22 -4.64
CA THR A 489 -2.32 -12.83 -3.29
C THR A 489 -1.20 -12.03 -2.61
N ASN A 490 0.04 -12.49 -2.71
CA ASN A 490 1.15 -11.88 -2.00
C ASN A 490 1.63 -10.58 -2.65
N ILE A 491 1.74 -10.49 -4.00
CA ILE A 491 2.21 -9.25 -4.65
C ILE A 491 1.21 -8.11 -4.56
N THR A 492 -0.05 -8.41 -4.33
CA THR A 492 -1.13 -7.40 -4.18
C THR A 492 -1.53 -7.17 -2.72
N GLY A 493 -0.93 -7.92 -1.78
CA GLY A 493 -1.34 -7.90 -0.37
C GLY A 493 -2.79 -8.34 -0.14
N GLY A 494 -3.35 -9.15 -1.06
CA GLY A 494 -4.75 -9.59 -1.03
C GLY A 494 -5.77 -8.49 -1.38
N ASN A 495 -5.31 -7.35 -1.90
CA ASN A 495 -6.19 -6.27 -2.36
C ASN A 495 -6.84 -6.64 -3.69
N ILE A 496 -8.15 -6.86 -3.66
CA ILE A 496 -8.90 -7.31 -4.85
C ILE A 496 -8.83 -6.34 -6.02
N ARG A 497 -8.82 -5.02 -5.76
CA ARG A 497 -8.67 -4.02 -6.82
C ARG A 497 -7.33 -4.19 -7.52
N SER A 498 -6.24 -4.26 -6.78
CA SER A 498 -4.89 -4.45 -7.33
C SER A 498 -4.74 -5.79 -8.05
N VAL A 499 -5.42 -6.84 -7.60
CA VAL A 499 -5.46 -8.13 -8.31
C VAL A 499 -6.12 -7.98 -9.68
N ILE A 500 -7.28 -7.32 -9.73
CA ILE A 500 -8.00 -7.09 -10.99
C ILE A 500 -7.19 -6.23 -11.95
N GLU A 501 -6.60 -5.13 -11.47
CA GLU A 501 -5.70 -4.26 -12.25
C GLU A 501 -4.52 -5.07 -12.80
N PHE A 502 -3.88 -5.90 -11.97
CA PHE A 502 -2.78 -6.76 -12.40
C PHE A 502 -3.22 -7.76 -13.49
N VAL A 503 -4.34 -8.44 -13.30
CA VAL A 503 -4.86 -9.44 -14.26
C VAL A 503 -5.24 -8.77 -15.57
N THR A 504 -5.88 -7.61 -15.55
CA THR A 504 -6.21 -6.84 -16.75
C THR A 504 -4.95 -6.41 -17.48
N GLY A 505 -3.95 -5.89 -16.76
CA GLY A 505 -2.65 -5.55 -17.34
C GLY A 505 -1.91 -6.77 -17.92
N PHE A 506 -2.04 -7.94 -17.29
CA PHE A 506 -1.46 -9.19 -17.78
C PHE A 506 -2.05 -9.61 -19.13
N ILE A 507 -3.38 -9.53 -19.32
CA ILE A 507 -4.07 -9.94 -20.54
C ILE A 507 -3.57 -9.17 -21.77
N GLY A 508 -3.32 -7.88 -21.62
CA GLY A 508 -2.85 -7.01 -22.72
C GLY A 508 -1.35 -6.72 -22.71
N SER A 509 -0.57 -7.45 -21.91
CA SER A 509 0.86 -7.18 -21.75
C SER A 509 1.65 -7.47 -23.03
N PRO A 510 2.51 -6.54 -23.48
CA PRO A 510 3.44 -6.80 -24.57
C PRO A 510 4.53 -7.82 -24.22
N ASN A 511 4.68 -8.16 -22.94
CA ASN A 511 5.60 -9.18 -22.46
C ASN A 511 5.02 -10.60 -22.52
N ILE A 512 3.72 -10.75 -22.83
CA ILE A 512 3.02 -12.03 -22.90
C ILE A 512 2.71 -12.36 -24.36
N GLU A 513 3.07 -13.56 -24.82
CA GLU A 513 2.81 -14.02 -26.19
C GLU A 513 1.34 -14.50 -26.31
N ALA A 514 0.39 -13.55 -26.25
CA ALA A 514 -1.05 -13.87 -26.22
C ALA A 514 -1.49 -14.70 -27.42
N GLN A 515 -1.05 -14.38 -28.65
CA GLN A 515 -1.38 -15.15 -29.86
C GLN A 515 -0.95 -16.60 -29.75
N LYS A 516 0.27 -16.85 -29.23
CA LYS A 516 0.80 -18.21 -29.07
C LYS A 516 -0.01 -19.01 -28.03
N ILE A 517 -0.47 -18.36 -26.96
CA ILE A 517 -1.33 -18.99 -25.95
C ILE A 517 -2.64 -19.44 -26.60
N ILE A 518 -3.28 -18.57 -27.39
CA ILE A 518 -4.51 -18.87 -28.12
C ILE A 518 -4.29 -20.00 -29.13
N ASP A 519 -3.25 -19.91 -29.96
CA ASP A 519 -2.94 -20.92 -30.98
C ASP A 519 -2.68 -22.31 -30.37
N ILE A 520 -1.98 -22.39 -29.24
CA ILE A 520 -1.75 -23.66 -28.55
C ILE A 520 -3.06 -24.22 -28.00
N GLU A 521 -3.87 -23.36 -27.38
CA GLU A 521 -5.17 -23.80 -26.84
C GLU A 521 -6.10 -24.31 -27.92
N GLU A 522 -6.19 -23.64 -29.07
CA GLU A 522 -7.04 -24.06 -30.21
C GLU A 522 -6.57 -25.36 -30.82
N ARG A 523 -5.23 -25.60 -30.90
CA ARG A 523 -4.68 -26.80 -31.55
C ARG A 523 -4.67 -28.03 -30.64
N GLN A 524 -4.36 -27.83 -29.35
CA GLN A 524 -4.09 -28.95 -28.45
C GLN A 524 -5.05 -29.01 -27.27
N GLY A 525 -5.61 -27.86 -26.87
CA GLY A 525 -6.41 -27.71 -25.66
C GLY A 525 -5.59 -27.89 -24.37
N GLY A 526 -6.14 -27.44 -23.25
CA GLY A 526 -5.56 -27.72 -21.93
C GLY A 526 -4.28 -26.96 -21.58
N TYR A 527 -3.94 -25.88 -22.30
CA TYR A 527 -2.75 -25.07 -22.01
C TYR A 527 -2.84 -24.43 -20.61
N LEU A 528 -1.73 -24.43 -19.89
CA LEU A 528 -1.60 -23.75 -18.61
C LEU A 528 -0.49 -22.70 -18.69
N ILE A 529 -0.85 -21.45 -18.36
CA ILE A 529 0.11 -20.34 -18.32
C ILE A 529 1.08 -20.55 -17.17
N PRO A 530 2.39 -20.59 -17.42
CA PRO A 530 3.37 -20.81 -16.37
C PRO A 530 3.58 -19.55 -15.49
N LEU A 531 3.96 -19.76 -14.23
CA LEU A 531 4.17 -18.68 -13.25
C LEU A 531 5.16 -17.60 -13.73
N HIS A 532 6.19 -17.97 -14.51
CA HIS A 532 7.19 -17.00 -14.95
C HIS A 532 6.62 -15.91 -15.88
N GLU A 533 5.50 -16.15 -16.58
CA GLU A 533 4.83 -15.11 -17.35
C GLU A 533 4.19 -14.05 -16.43
N PHE A 534 3.57 -14.49 -15.34
CA PHE A 534 3.05 -13.57 -14.32
C PHE A 534 4.18 -12.78 -13.63
N THR A 535 5.29 -13.44 -13.33
CA THR A 535 6.48 -12.78 -12.76
C THR A 535 7.02 -11.74 -13.72
N LYS A 536 7.09 -12.02 -15.02
CA LYS A 536 7.51 -11.09 -16.05
C LYS A 536 6.64 -9.82 -16.06
N GLN A 537 5.33 -10.00 -16.03
CA GLN A 537 4.39 -8.87 -15.96
C GLN A 537 4.59 -8.03 -14.69
N ALA A 538 4.77 -8.66 -13.53
CA ALA A 538 4.97 -7.94 -12.27
C ALA A 538 6.27 -7.12 -12.25
N LEU A 539 7.34 -7.65 -12.87
CA LEU A 539 8.65 -7.00 -12.89
C LEU A 539 8.77 -5.93 -13.97
N LEU A 540 8.24 -6.20 -15.16
CA LEU A 540 8.51 -5.38 -16.34
C LEU A 540 7.30 -4.53 -16.77
N GLY A 541 6.07 -4.91 -16.41
CA GLY A 541 4.89 -4.21 -16.90
C GLY A 541 4.85 -4.18 -18.43
N ASP A 542 4.80 -2.99 -19.01
CA ASP A 542 4.78 -2.77 -20.45
C ASP A 542 6.18 -2.47 -21.05
N TYR A 543 7.24 -2.65 -20.27
CA TYR A 543 8.59 -2.31 -20.66
C TYR A 543 9.47 -3.54 -20.93
N SER A 544 10.59 -3.31 -21.62
CA SER A 544 11.59 -4.34 -21.88
C SER A 544 12.51 -4.58 -20.67
N HIS A 545 12.63 -3.59 -19.80
CA HIS A 545 13.45 -3.61 -18.59
C HIS A 545 12.62 -3.16 -17.38
N TYR A 546 13.12 -3.46 -16.18
CA TYR A 546 12.50 -3.01 -14.93
C TYR A 546 12.44 -1.47 -14.86
N SER A 547 11.35 -0.95 -14.38
CA SER A 547 11.17 0.47 -14.04
C SER A 547 10.64 0.59 -12.62
N SER A 548 11.36 1.35 -11.78
CA SER A 548 10.94 1.62 -10.41
C SER A 548 9.60 2.36 -10.33
N GLU A 549 9.24 3.14 -11.33
CA GLU A 549 8.01 3.95 -11.36
C GLU A 549 6.76 3.10 -11.65
N THR A 550 6.87 2.15 -12.57
CA THR A 550 5.72 1.44 -13.13
C THR A 550 5.60 -0.02 -12.70
N SER A 551 6.69 -0.62 -12.21
CA SER A 551 6.70 -2.01 -11.75
C SER A 551 5.84 -2.21 -10.49
N SER A 552 5.13 -3.33 -10.42
CA SER A 552 4.43 -3.78 -9.22
C SER A 552 5.40 -4.23 -8.11
N SER A 553 6.68 -4.40 -8.42
CA SER A 553 7.73 -4.82 -7.50
C SER A 553 8.66 -3.66 -7.14
N MET A 554 9.41 -3.82 -6.07
CA MET A 554 10.47 -2.90 -5.67
C MET A 554 11.84 -3.58 -5.85
N ASN A 555 12.84 -2.80 -6.27
CA ASN A 555 14.22 -3.23 -6.19
C ASN A 555 14.73 -3.12 -4.73
N ILE A 556 14.69 -4.25 -4.00
CA ILE A 556 15.18 -4.30 -2.61
C ILE A 556 16.70 -4.43 -2.49
N LEU A 557 17.39 -4.52 -3.62
CA LEU A 557 18.86 -4.56 -3.70
C LEU A 557 19.49 -3.20 -4.03
N ASP A 558 18.65 -2.18 -4.30
CA ASP A 558 19.11 -0.83 -4.64
C ASP A 558 19.74 -0.13 -3.45
N ILE A 559 20.84 0.59 -3.71
CA ILE A 559 21.61 1.33 -2.71
C ILE A 559 21.58 2.83 -2.98
N THR A 560 21.61 3.62 -1.93
CA THR A 560 21.61 5.10 -1.98
C THR A 560 22.96 5.70 -1.55
N THR A 561 23.82 4.88 -0.98
CA THR A 561 25.17 5.27 -0.58
C THR A 561 26.20 4.27 -1.12
N PRO A 562 27.48 4.63 -1.23
CA PRO A 562 28.53 3.72 -1.70
C PRO A 562 28.96 2.72 -0.60
N ASP A 563 28.00 2.14 0.09
CA ASP A 563 28.19 1.05 1.06
C ASP A 563 27.66 -0.26 0.47
N PRO A 564 28.53 -1.24 0.15
CA PRO A 564 28.08 -2.50 -0.45
C PRO A 564 27.15 -3.30 0.46
N LYS A 565 27.16 -3.07 1.78
CA LYS A 565 26.24 -3.72 2.71
C LYS A 565 24.79 -3.25 2.54
N GLU A 566 24.59 -2.04 1.98
CA GLU A 566 23.26 -1.46 1.79
C GLU A 566 22.37 -2.29 0.84
N HIS A 567 22.97 -3.12 -0.05
CA HIS A 567 22.21 -4.11 -0.85
C HIS A 567 21.33 -5.03 0.00
N PHE A 568 21.69 -5.24 1.26
CA PHE A 568 20.96 -6.12 2.16
C PHE A 568 20.11 -5.38 3.20
N LEU A 569 20.13 -4.05 3.25
CA LEU A 569 19.44 -3.28 4.28
C LEU A 569 17.91 -3.47 4.25
N VAL A 570 17.28 -3.33 3.08
CA VAL A 570 15.84 -3.56 2.95
C VAL A 570 15.46 -5.02 3.23
N PRO A 571 16.14 -6.03 2.68
CA PRO A 571 15.94 -7.44 3.07
C PRO A 571 16.09 -7.69 4.58
N LEU A 572 17.08 -7.10 5.24
CA LEU A 572 17.28 -7.21 6.69
C LEU A 572 16.12 -6.61 7.48
N ILE A 573 15.67 -5.40 7.12
CA ILE A 573 14.52 -4.73 7.74
C ILE A 573 13.28 -5.62 7.66
N ILE A 574 12.96 -6.12 6.47
CA ILE A 574 11.77 -6.96 6.27
C ILE A 574 11.88 -8.26 7.07
N SER A 575 13.04 -8.91 7.03
CA SER A 575 13.26 -10.18 7.75
C SER A 575 13.20 -10.02 9.27
N TYR A 576 13.73 -8.91 9.80
CA TYR A 576 13.62 -8.58 11.22
C TYR A 576 12.16 -8.36 11.65
N LEU A 577 11.39 -7.64 10.84
CA LEU A 577 9.97 -7.40 11.09
C LEU A 577 9.09 -8.66 10.94
N GLU A 578 9.54 -9.66 10.18
CA GLU A 578 8.88 -10.96 10.07
C GLU A 578 9.28 -11.94 11.17
N HIS A 579 10.49 -11.78 11.72
CA HIS A 579 10.99 -12.68 12.76
C HIS A 579 10.19 -12.49 14.05
N ARG A 580 9.57 -13.59 14.53
CA ARG A 580 8.80 -13.56 15.78
C ARG A 580 9.74 -13.41 16.98
N GLY A 581 9.52 -12.35 17.77
CA GLY A 581 10.32 -12.07 18.94
C GLY A 581 9.69 -10.99 19.83
N GLU A 582 10.33 -10.70 20.96
CA GLU A 582 9.86 -9.72 21.95
C GLU A 582 9.89 -8.26 21.43
N HIS A 583 10.56 -8.01 20.31
CA HIS A 583 10.59 -6.71 19.65
C HIS A 583 9.27 -6.34 18.95
N LEU A 584 8.37 -7.31 18.75
CA LEU A 584 7.07 -7.09 18.14
C LEU A 584 5.97 -6.95 19.20
N ASP A 585 5.05 -6.03 18.98
CA ASP A 585 3.83 -5.92 19.76
C ASP A 585 2.79 -7.01 19.39
N LYS A 586 1.63 -7.01 20.08
CA LYS A 586 0.54 -7.98 19.86
C LYS A 586 -0.03 -7.94 18.43
N ASN A 587 0.18 -6.83 17.71
CA ASN A 587 -0.28 -6.61 16.34
C ASN A 587 0.82 -6.84 15.30
N GLY A 588 2.01 -7.27 15.74
CA GLY A 588 3.17 -7.53 14.90
C GLY A 588 3.95 -6.26 14.51
N PHE A 589 3.76 -5.13 15.21
CA PHE A 589 4.53 -3.91 14.98
C PHE A 589 5.78 -3.85 15.85
N CYS A 590 6.90 -3.43 15.24
CA CYS A 590 8.15 -3.11 15.89
C CYS A 590 8.27 -1.59 16.06
N ARG A 591 8.73 -1.09 17.22
CA ARG A 591 9.00 0.33 17.41
C ARG A 591 10.14 0.80 16.54
N SER A 592 9.99 2.00 15.93
CA SER A 592 11.00 2.58 15.03
C SER A 592 12.37 2.69 15.64
N GLY A 593 12.47 3.14 16.90
CA GLY A 593 13.75 3.23 17.61
C GLY A 593 14.43 1.86 17.79
N THR A 594 13.67 0.79 18.06
CA THR A 594 14.20 -0.58 18.18
C THR A 594 14.73 -1.09 16.85
N LEU A 595 13.96 -0.87 15.76
CA LEU A 595 14.33 -1.27 14.41
C LEU A 595 15.58 -0.51 13.92
N ILE A 596 15.64 0.81 14.16
CA ILE A 596 16.80 1.64 13.80
C ILE A 596 18.04 1.17 14.58
N ALA A 597 17.92 0.94 15.88
CA ALA A 597 19.05 0.46 16.69
C ALA A 597 19.55 -0.90 16.23
N GLU A 598 18.66 -1.81 15.85
CA GLU A 598 19.02 -3.11 15.27
C GLU A 598 19.84 -2.95 13.99
N CYS A 599 19.38 -2.15 13.05
CA CYS A 599 20.10 -1.91 11.80
C CYS A 599 21.44 -1.18 12.04
N GLN A 600 21.51 -0.27 13.01
CA GLN A 600 22.76 0.40 13.40
C GLN A 600 23.78 -0.58 13.98
N ASN A 601 23.37 -1.66 14.64
CA ASN A 601 24.27 -2.71 15.12
C ASN A 601 25.06 -3.38 13.98
N TYR A 602 24.50 -3.40 12.77
CA TYR A 602 25.16 -3.90 11.55
C TYR A 602 25.92 -2.84 10.78
N GLY A 603 26.05 -1.63 11.34
CA GLY A 603 26.89 -0.57 10.81
C GLY A 603 26.20 0.36 9.79
N PHE A 604 24.89 0.30 9.64
CA PHE A 604 24.15 1.24 8.81
C PHE A 604 23.98 2.59 9.49
N SER A 605 24.08 3.67 8.76
CA SER A 605 23.80 5.01 9.26
C SER A 605 22.30 5.25 9.42
N GLN A 606 21.93 6.17 10.28
CA GLN A 606 20.51 6.52 10.47
C GLN A 606 19.87 6.99 9.16
N LYS A 607 20.58 7.81 8.35
CA LYS A 607 20.07 8.27 7.05
C LYS A 607 19.76 7.12 6.09
N GLN A 608 20.63 6.11 5.99
CA GLN A 608 20.40 4.91 5.17
C GLN A 608 19.13 4.17 5.63
N ILE A 609 19.01 3.95 6.94
CA ILE A 609 17.88 3.23 7.52
C ILE A 609 16.56 3.97 7.28
N GLU A 610 16.52 5.27 7.55
CA GLU A 610 15.32 6.08 7.35
C GLU A 610 14.90 6.12 5.89
N ASN A 611 15.85 6.26 4.93
CA ASN A 611 15.56 6.20 3.50
C ASN A 611 15.00 4.83 3.11
N ALA A 612 15.59 3.74 3.60
CA ALA A 612 15.11 2.39 3.33
C ALA A 612 13.69 2.18 3.89
N LEU A 613 13.39 2.70 5.08
CA LEU A 613 12.07 2.64 5.69
C LEU A 613 11.03 3.43 4.90
N ARG A 614 11.34 4.66 4.47
CA ARG A 614 10.45 5.50 3.67
C ARG A 614 10.15 4.84 2.31
N ARG A 615 11.17 4.40 1.58
CA ARG A 615 11.04 3.71 0.29
C ARG A 615 10.19 2.44 0.42
N SER A 616 10.48 1.62 1.42
CA SER A 616 9.76 0.37 1.66
C SER A 616 8.30 0.59 2.07
N THR A 617 8.01 1.67 2.80
CA THR A 617 6.64 2.07 3.18
C THR A 617 5.84 2.52 1.97
N ASN A 618 6.38 3.43 1.15
CA ASN A 618 5.71 3.92 -0.06
C ASN A 618 5.42 2.78 -1.04
N ARG A 619 6.31 1.77 -1.10
CA ARG A 619 6.13 0.56 -1.91
C ARG A 619 5.35 -0.56 -1.21
N LYS A 620 4.81 -0.29 -0.03
CA LYS A 620 3.98 -1.23 0.74
C LYS A 620 4.68 -2.55 1.10
N LEU A 621 6.02 -2.58 1.11
CA LEU A 621 6.76 -3.75 1.61
C LEU A 621 6.69 -3.85 3.12
N ILE A 622 6.61 -2.70 3.77
CA ILE A 622 6.32 -2.55 5.20
C ILE A 622 5.14 -1.58 5.35
N GLU A 623 4.47 -1.64 6.45
CA GLU A 623 3.40 -0.71 6.80
C GLU A 623 3.62 -0.08 8.17
N THR A 624 3.06 1.10 8.35
CA THR A 624 3.14 1.87 9.58
C THR A 624 1.83 1.80 10.36
N SER A 625 1.89 2.01 11.67
CA SER A 625 0.68 1.99 12.52
C SER A 625 -0.34 3.07 12.16
N LEU A 626 0.08 4.18 11.54
CA LEU A 626 -0.77 5.31 11.16
C LEU A 626 -0.97 5.44 9.63
N ARG A 627 -0.43 4.52 8.81
CA ARG A 627 -0.44 4.59 7.33
C ARG A 627 0.02 5.94 6.79
N VAL A 628 1.26 6.25 7.04
CA VAL A 628 1.92 7.42 6.48
C VAL A 628 2.37 7.10 5.04
N THR A 629 2.24 8.06 4.15
CA THR A 629 2.89 8.08 2.84
C THR A 629 3.90 9.22 2.87
N PHE A 630 5.13 8.96 2.44
CA PHE A 630 6.18 9.96 2.42
C PHE A 630 6.16 10.69 1.08
N GLU A 631 6.39 11.99 1.12
CA GLU A 631 6.44 12.86 -0.05
C GLU A 631 7.88 12.98 -0.54
N GLU A 632 8.05 13.29 -1.83
CA GLU A 632 9.35 13.60 -2.42
C GLU A 632 9.60 15.10 -2.34
N ASP A 633 10.81 15.49 -1.95
CA ASP A 633 11.25 16.89 -1.96
C ASP A 633 11.78 17.31 -3.33
N GLU A 634 12.31 18.55 -3.44
CA GLU A 634 12.87 19.10 -4.69
C GLU A 634 14.08 18.31 -5.22
N ASP A 635 14.76 17.55 -4.36
CA ASP A 635 15.91 16.71 -4.70
C ASP A 635 15.51 15.23 -4.96
N ASN A 636 14.21 14.93 -5.02
CA ASN A 636 13.61 13.58 -5.11
C ASN A 636 14.00 12.67 -3.94
N GLU A 637 14.34 13.22 -2.77
CA GLU A 637 14.49 12.47 -1.52
C GLU A 637 13.13 12.37 -0.80
N LEU A 638 12.81 11.17 -0.28
CA LEU A 638 11.58 10.98 0.51
C LEU A 638 11.75 11.61 1.89
N VAL A 639 10.87 12.55 2.22
CA VAL A 639 10.88 13.33 3.47
C VAL A 639 9.63 13.06 4.31
N GLY A 640 9.69 13.45 5.57
CA GLY A 640 8.60 13.31 6.53
C GLY A 640 9.06 12.69 7.85
N ASP A 641 8.29 12.91 8.90
CA ASP A 641 8.56 12.40 10.23
C ASP A 641 8.49 10.87 10.27
N MET A 642 9.41 10.27 11.04
CA MET A 642 9.45 8.82 11.16
C MET A 642 8.28 8.31 12.03
N PRO A 643 7.45 7.39 11.52
CA PRO A 643 6.33 6.81 12.27
C PRO A 643 6.81 6.07 13.53
N ASP A 644 5.91 5.90 14.50
CA ASP A 644 6.23 5.26 15.79
C ASP A 644 6.62 3.78 15.65
N SER A 645 6.06 3.08 14.65
CA SER A 645 6.29 1.64 14.48
C SER A 645 6.01 1.15 13.07
N PHE A 646 6.66 0.03 12.72
CA PHE A 646 6.59 -0.64 11.43
C PHE A 646 6.25 -2.11 11.56
N ARG A 647 5.63 -2.68 10.53
CA ARG A 647 5.35 -4.10 10.38
C ARG A 647 5.63 -4.54 8.95
N ALA A 648 6.14 -5.75 8.75
CA ALA A 648 6.27 -6.34 7.43
C ALA A 648 4.89 -6.65 6.83
N THR A 649 4.76 -6.49 5.52
CA THR A 649 3.58 -6.91 4.77
C THR A 649 3.82 -8.24 4.06
N THR A 650 2.76 -8.88 3.57
CA THR A 650 2.90 -10.08 2.74
C THR A 650 3.66 -9.78 1.43
N ILE A 651 3.55 -8.55 0.91
CA ILE A 651 4.31 -8.09 -0.26
C ILE A 651 5.82 -8.10 0.04
N GLY A 652 6.23 -7.49 1.17
CA GLY A 652 7.64 -7.48 1.57
C GLY A 652 8.20 -8.87 1.84
N ALA A 653 7.43 -9.68 2.58
CA ALA A 653 7.79 -11.07 2.85
C ALA A 653 8.00 -11.88 1.56
N TYR A 654 7.14 -11.69 0.56
CA TYR A 654 7.24 -12.36 -0.73
C TYR A 654 8.50 -11.95 -1.50
N HIS A 655 8.86 -10.65 -1.48
CA HIS A 655 10.10 -10.17 -2.10
C HIS A 655 11.32 -10.85 -1.52
N VAL A 656 11.42 -10.98 -0.20
CA VAL A 656 12.57 -11.61 0.45
C VAL A 656 12.59 -13.13 0.25
N LYS A 657 11.46 -13.82 0.50
CA LYS A 657 11.42 -15.28 0.52
C LYS A 657 11.34 -15.93 -0.85
N LYS A 658 10.73 -15.24 -1.83
CA LYS A 658 10.43 -15.84 -3.13
C LYS A 658 11.22 -15.21 -4.27
N TRP A 659 11.47 -13.90 -4.22
CA TRP A 659 12.07 -13.19 -5.34
C TRP A 659 13.57 -12.93 -5.18
N LEU A 660 14.05 -12.60 -3.98
CA LEU A 660 15.42 -12.12 -3.76
C LEU A 660 16.51 -13.00 -4.38
N GLY A 661 16.33 -14.33 -4.43
CA GLY A 661 17.26 -15.26 -5.08
C GLY A 661 16.78 -15.82 -6.43
N ASP A 662 15.64 -15.35 -6.96
CA ASP A 662 15.05 -15.84 -8.20
C ASP A 662 15.75 -15.23 -9.43
N PHE A 663 15.96 -16.05 -10.48
CA PHE A 663 16.63 -15.63 -11.72
C PHE A 663 15.96 -14.39 -12.34
N ALA A 664 14.64 -14.39 -12.47
CA ALA A 664 13.92 -13.30 -13.14
C ALA A 664 14.03 -12.00 -12.36
N TYR A 665 14.02 -12.06 -11.03
CA TYR A 665 14.19 -10.89 -10.17
C TYR A 665 15.63 -10.34 -10.23
N ILE A 666 16.62 -11.20 -10.07
CA ILE A 666 18.03 -10.81 -10.14
C ILE A 666 18.37 -10.17 -11.50
N ASP A 667 17.90 -10.78 -12.62
CA ASP A 667 18.09 -10.24 -13.97
C ASP A 667 17.39 -8.87 -14.16
N ALA A 668 16.21 -8.68 -13.58
CA ALA A 668 15.49 -7.42 -13.68
C ALA A 668 16.16 -6.30 -12.84
N MET A 669 16.54 -6.61 -11.59
CA MET A 669 17.05 -5.62 -10.63
C MET A 669 18.47 -5.14 -10.93
N LEU A 670 19.26 -5.94 -11.62
CA LEU A 670 20.66 -5.57 -11.92
C LEU A 670 20.79 -4.25 -12.71
N PHE A 671 19.79 -3.90 -13.54
CA PHE A 671 19.82 -2.66 -14.33
C PHE A 671 19.61 -1.41 -13.46
N ASP A 672 18.86 -1.57 -12.39
CA ASP A 672 18.48 -0.49 -11.47
C ASP A 672 19.30 -0.51 -10.15
N THR A 673 20.37 -1.30 -10.09
CA THR A 673 21.23 -1.41 -8.91
C THR A 673 22.62 -0.86 -9.22
N PRO A 674 23.14 0.11 -8.44
CA PRO A 674 24.54 0.53 -8.57
C PRO A 674 25.48 -0.60 -8.17
N ILE A 675 26.46 -0.90 -9.02
CA ILE A 675 27.45 -1.97 -8.77
C ILE A 675 28.78 -1.32 -8.43
N LEU A 676 29.22 -1.50 -7.20
CA LEU A 676 30.40 -0.80 -6.68
C LEU A 676 31.71 -1.39 -7.21
N ASP A 677 31.74 -2.70 -7.45
CA ASP A 677 32.91 -3.37 -8.02
C ASP A 677 33.09 -3.01 -9.50
N VAL A 678 34.25 -2.43 -9.84
CA VAL A 678 34.57 -1.95 -11.18
C VAL A 678 34.74 -3.09 -12.19
N GLU A 679 35.34 -4.20 -11.78
CA GLU A 679 35.57 -5.36 -12.66
C GLU A 679 34.25 -6.04 -13.01
N VAL A 680 33.43 -6.27 -12.01
CA VAL A 680 32.06 -6.83 -12.19
C VAL A 680 31.23 -5.93 -13.09
N ARG A 681 31.24 -4.62 -12.84
CA ARG A 681 30.50 -3.64 -13.66
C ARG A 681 30.95 -3.68 -15.12
N ASN A 682 32.26 -3.75 -15.38
CA ASN A 682 32.81 -3.87 -16.73
C ASN A 682 32.40 -5.17 -17.44
N VAL A 683 32.35 -6.28 -16.72
CA VAL A 683 31.84 -7.56 -17.26
C VAL A 683 30.38 -7.45 -17.64
N LEU A 684 29.56 -6.91 -16.74
CA LEU A 684 28.10 -6.76 -16.94
C LEU A 684 27.74 -5.79 -18.07
N SER A 685 28.57 -4.77 -18.30
CA SER A 685 28.39 -3.76 -19.35
C SER A 685 28.58 -4.32 -20.79
N LYS A 686 29.34 -5.42 -20.96
CA LYS A 686 29.67 -5.94 -22.29
C LYS A 686 28.49 -6.32 -23.18
N HIS A 687 27.40 -6.77 -22.57
CA HIS A 687 26.18 -7.25 -23.27
C HIS A 687 24.90 -6.67 -22.67
N VAL A 688 24.99 -5.43 -22.17
CA VAL A 688 23.90 -4.79 -21.43
C VAL A 688 22.59 -4.68 -22.23
N SER A 689 22.67 -4.42 -23.54
CA SER A 689 21.50 -4.26 -24.42
C SER A 689 20.92 -5.59 -24.94
N SER A 690 21.60 -6.72 -24.75
CA SER A 690 21.14 -8.01 -25.27
C SER A 690 20.00 -8.57 -24.45
N LEU A 691 18.89 -8.90 -25.11
CA LEU A 691 17.74 -9.60 -24.53
C LEU A 691 17.80 -11.13 -24.73
N ASP A 692 18.88 -11.64 -25.35
CA ASP A 692 19.07 -13.07 -25.51
C ASP A 692 19.20 -13.77 -24.15
N ILE A 693 18.57 -14.95 -24.04
CA ILE A 693 18.47 -15.66 -22.77
C ILE A 693 19.84 -16.06 -22.17
N LYS A 694 20.82 -16.35 -23.03
CA LYS A 694 22.19 -16.67 -22.59
C LYS A 694 22.87 -15.42 -22.01
N ALA A 695 22.82 -14.30 -22.70
CA ALA A 695 23.39 -13.04 -22.22
C ALA A 695 22.73 -12.58 -20.92
N ARG A 696 21.42 -12.74 -20.79
CA ARG A 696 20.66 -12.47 -19.56
C ARG A 696 21.11 -13.39 -18.42
N PHE A 697 21.28 -14.68 -18.70
CA PHE A 697 21.75 -15.64 -17.71
C PHE A 697 23.15 -15.31 -17.21
N ASP A 698 24.08 -15.01 -18.12
CA ASP A 698 25.47 -14.68 -17.77
C ASP A 698 25.53 -13.43 -16.89
N ARG A 699 24.75 -12.39 -17.21
CA ARG A 699 24.64 -11.17 -16.40
C ARG A 699 24.04 -11.44 -15.02
N ALA A 700 22.91 -12.11 -14.97
CA ALA A 700 22.23 -12.40 -13.71
C ALA A 700 23.09 -13.29 -12.80
N HIS A 701 23.81 -14.25 -13.37
CA HIS A 701 24.75 -15.08 -12.63
C HIS A 701 25.91 -14.26 -12.06
N SER A 702 26.55 -13.41 -12.90
CA SER A 702 27.65 -12.54 -12.44
C SER A 702 27.21 -11.57 -11.36
N PHE A 703 26.01 -11.00 -11.48
CA PHE A 703 25.45 -10.12 -10.45
C PHE A 703 25.14 -10.87 -9.15
N LYS A 704 24.56 -12.06 -9.25
CA LYS A 704 24.32 -12.94 -8.09
C LYS A 704 25.62 -13.27 -7.34
N GLU A 705 26.70 -13.63 -8.07
CA GLU A 705 28.02 -13.91 -7.50
C GLU A 705 28.64 -12.69 -6.80
N TYR A 706 28.46 -11.49 -7.40
CA TYR A 706 28.87 -10.24 -6.76
C TYR A 706 28.14 -10.04 -5.41
N LEU A 707 26.82 -10.23 -5.38
CA LEU A 707 26.03 -10.12 -4.15
C LEU A 707 26.43 -11.17 -3.12
N LEU A 708 26.67 -12.43 -3.52
CA LEU A 708 27.14 -13.49 -2.64
C LEU A 708 28.51 -13.18 -2.04
N THR A 709 29.43 -12.64 -2.84
CA THR A 709 30.75 -12.24 -2.37
C THR A 709 30.62 -11.09 -1.37
N THR A 710 29.75 -10.10 -1.67
CA THR A 710 29.46 -8.98 -0.78
C THR A 710 28.86 -9.47 0.53
N TRP A 711 27.93 -10.44 0.49
CA TRP A 711 27.32 -11.03 1.67
C TRP A 711 28.33 -11.79 2.54
N LYS A 712 29.24 -12.55 1.94
CA LYS A 712 30.28 -13.26 2.68
C LYS A 712 31.22 -12.35 3.46
N ASN A 713 31.36 -11.10 3.01
CA ASN A 713 32.10 -10.06 3.71
C ASN A 713 31.30 -9.39 4.84
N PHE A 714 30.05 -9.80 5.06
CA PHE A 714 29.16 -9.30 6.10
C PHE A 714 29.40 -10.12 7.39
N LEU A 715 30.40 -9.75 8.16
CA LEU A 715 31.01 -10.56 9.23
C LEU A 715 30.07 -10.89 10.42
N ASP A 716 29.08 -10.06 10.68
CA ASP A 716 28.15 -10.22 11.81
C ASP A 716 26.72 -10.38 11.28
N ALA A 717 26.50 -11.30 10.32
CA ALA A 717 25.18 -11.55 9.74
C ALA A 717 24.15 -11.95 10.82
N PRO A 718 22.94 -11.40 10.78
CA PRO A 718 21.91 -11.73 11.75
C PRO A 718 21.38 -13.16 11.54
N SER A 719 20.95 -13.79 12.63
CA SER A 719 20.40 -15.15 12.59
C SER A 719 19.05 -15.25 11.85
N TYR A 720 18.35 -14.13 11.69
CA TYR A 720 17.03 -14.07 11.04
C TYR A 720 17.08 -13.85 9.52
N PHE A 721 18.25 -13.58 8.94
CA PHE A 721 18.43 -13.38 7.50
C PHE A 721 19.76 -13.95 7.02
N ASN A 722 19.71 -14.80 5.98
CA ASN A 722 20.90 -15.30 5.30
C ASN A 722 20.68 -15.28 3.78
N PHE A 723 21.40 -14.43 3.07
CA PHE A 723 21.27 -14.29 1.62
C PHE A 723 21.76 -15.54 0.87
N GLU A 724 22.79 -16.24 1.38
CA GLU A 724 23.31 -17.46 0.77
C GLU A 724 22.28 -18.60 0.79
N ASP A 725 21.57 -18.77 1.93
CA ASP A 725 20.50 -19.76 2.07
C ASP A 725 19.36 -19.45 1.09
N ILE A 726 18.95 -18.19 0.96
CA ILE A 726 17.90 -17.77 0.03
C ILE A 726 18.33 -18.07 -1.42
N CYS A 727 19.58 -17.75 -1.79
CA CYS A 727 20.10 -18.07 -3.10
C CYS A 727 20.17 -19.57 -3.38
N HIS A 728 20.47 -20.37 -2.36
CA HIS A 728 20.50 -21.84 -2.48
C HIS A 728 19.08 -22.40 -2.68
N GLU A 729 18.10 -21.97 -1.90
CA GLU A 729 16.71 -22.37 -2.04
C GLU A 729 16.12 -22.04 -3.41
N ARG A 730 16.54 -20.91 -4.03
CA ARG A 730 16.06 -20.44 -5.34
C ARG A 730 16.93 -20.86 -6.54
N ASN A 731 17.97 -21.62 -6.31
CA ASN A 731 18.90 -22.04 -7.36
C ASN A 731 18.25 -22.88 -8.48
N ASP A 732 17.10 -23.51 -8.19
CA ASP A 732 16.31 -24.25 -9.18
C ASP A 732 15.89 -23.38 -10.38
N THR A 733 15.65 -22.07 -10.19
CA THR A 733 15.30 -21.13 -11.26
C THR A 733 16.46 -20.89 -12.21
N PHE A 734 17.68 -20.73 -11.70
CA PHE A 734 18.91 -20.67 -12.50
C PHE A 734 19.19 -21.98 -13.23
N ILE A 735 19.02 -23.13 -12.56
CA ILE A 735 19.23 -24.46 -13.16
C ILE A 735 18.24 -24.68 -14.34
N LYS A 736 16.99 -24.28 -14.20
CA LYS A 736 15.99 -24.40 -15.28
C LYS A 736 16.38 -23.59 -16.51
N VAL A 737 16.86 -22.35 -16.32
CA VAL A 737 17.31 -21.48 -17.42
C VAL A 737 18.59 -22.06 -18.06
N ALA A 738 19.56 -22.50 -17.29
CA ALA A 738 20.77 -23.13 -17.81
C ALA A 738 20.46 -24.38 -18.67
N LYS A 739 19.54 -25.25 -18.22
CA LYS A 739 19.07 -26.40 -19.00
C LYS A 739 18.37 -25.97 -20.29
N HIS A 740 17.57 -24.90 -20.24
CA HIS A 740 16.90 -24.37 -21.45
C HIS A 740 17.91 -23.86 -22.48
N ILE A 741 18.97 -23.19 -22.03
CA ILE A 741 20.07 -22.72 -22.91
C ILE A 741 20.80 -23.91 -23.52
N ALA A 742 21.12 -24.93 -22.71
CA ALA A 742 21.81 -26.16 -23.18
C ALA A 742 21.00 -26.95 -24.22
N ASN A 743 19.69 -26.94 -24.13
CA ASN A 743 18.79 -27.63 -25.10
C ASN A 743 18.58 -26.84 -26.39
N ARG A 744 18.98 -25.58 -26.49
CA ARG A 744 18.88 -24.73 -27.69
C ARG A 744 20.16 -24.75 -28.53
N ASN A 745 21.31 -25.10 -27.92
CA ASN A 745 22.58 -25.31 -28.62
C ASN A 745 22.69 -26.77 -29.08
#